data_b3c8705e83b3e204de7afda50987f6f2
#
_entry.id   b3c8705e83b3e204de7afda50987f6f2
#
_cell.length_a   1.000
_cell.length_b   1.000
_cell.length_c   1.000
_cell.angle_alpha   90.00
_cell.angle_beta   90.00
_cell.angle_gamma   90.00
#
_symmetry.space_group_name_H-M   'P 1'
#
loop_
_entity.id
_entity.type
_entity.pdbx_description
1 polymer ?
#
loop_
_entity_poly.entity_id
_entity_poly.type
_entity_poly.pdbx_seq_one_letter_code
_entity_poly.pdbx_strand_id
1 'polypeptide(L)'
;MYYPRRHLQLFLLTFILFIVHLFDATARSETKSPQIRSTHASDMQKGMRLFKETIRPLLQTHCHTCHNQDSKSAHLDVSTYDHFMTGSKTLLKLPTPLLMQRLYHKKIPSIAHKLSAIPKPTMTRIIEWVRLGSPFDRPLVPNTSIVREFSAPEEKGVHPFWSFRPLDPKAVPPLLESPWSQNDIDRFILMPLEKIGISPNPPADRHTLIRRATFDLWGLPPTPEQIHSFVENQDPLSYEQLVEQLLESSHYGERWARHWMDLVRFAESTGFEHDSDRPNAFHYRDFLIRAFNRDMPYDQFLTCQLAGDEIDPTRPDSLIATGFLGCGVFPTQLTESEFESARYDELDDMITTIGVAFLGLSIGCARCHDHKYDPISTHEYYRFASCFTTTIRSELDLILPPSGELHKVQISSEGLPPIKHPADGRGYPHFYPQTHFLIRGDVSQKKGIAYPGFLKVLMRDDKQSDHWTQSPPPNWTRTAFHRTSLAKWLTDTESGAGHLVARVIVNRLWQHHFGRGIVTTPNDFGSQGARPTHPLLLDWLAQQLIHYNWRLKPIHKLIMLSNTYRQSSDFDQIRESKDPDNRFFWRRTPRRLEAEAIRDAMLLVSGLMDKTMYGSGTLDPSMLRRSIYFTVKRSELIPMMKIFDWPEHLVSIGARTITTTAPQALVFMNHPEGRRLCRNFEQRLPKETVAAIHQGYLHALGRPPTQSEVASTESFLSQQTTLYRTLQQSDPDTLARIDFCQALMSMNAFIYID
;
A
#
# COMPACT_ATOMS: atom_id res chain seq x y z
N MET A 1 54.96 -23.94 -5.96
CA MET A 1 54.33 -24.96 -6.83
C MET A 1 52.91 -25.32 -6.31
N TYR A 2 51.92 -24.41 -6.39
CA TYR A 2 50.56 -24.72 -5.93
C TYR A 2 49.49 -24.04 -6.80
N TYR A 3 49.62 -24.07 -8.15
CA TYR A 3 48.70 -23.38 -9.04
C TYR A 3 47.92 -24.27 -10.07
N PRO A 4 48.03 -25.62 -10.11
CA PRO A 4 47.36 -26.34 -11.20
C PRO A 4 45.94 -26.85 -10.91
N ARG A 5 45.48 -26.91 -9.63
CA ARG A 5 44.14 -27.49 -9.34
C ARG A 5 42.94 -26.52 -9.57
N ARG A 6 43.14 -25.24 -9.38
CA ARG A 6 42.06 -24.25 -9.54
C ARG A 6 41.56 -24.04 -10.97
N HIS A 7 42.46 -24.10 -11.94
CA HIS A 7 42.11 -23.91 -13.36
C HIS A 7 41.37 -25.11 -13.98
N LEU A 8 41.63 -26.31 -13.50
CA LEU A 8 40.92 -27.52 -13.97
C LEU A 8 39.44 -27.52 -13.48
N GLN A 9 39.23 -27.09 -12.27
CA GLN A 9 37.90 -27.02 -11.67
C GLN A 9 37.04 -25.93 -12.35
N LEU A 10 37.63 -24.76 -12.63
CA LEU A 10 36.93 -23.67 -13.33
C LEU A 10 36.53 -24.07 -14.76
N PHE A 11 37.40 -24.84 -15.46
CA PHE A 11 37.17 -25.24 -16.83
C PHE A 11 36.08 -26.35 -16.93
N LEU A 12 36.08 -27.29 -16.00
CA LEU A 12 35.07 -28.32 -15.94
C LEU A 12 33.68 -27.72 -15.73
N LEU A 13 33.57 -26.77 -14.81
CA LEU A 13 32.35 -26.07 -14.49
C LEU A 13 31.87 -25.22 -15.68
N THR A 14 32.77 -24.48 -16.33
CA THR A 14 32.45 -23.66 -17.50
C THR A 14 31.94 -24.52 -18.66
N PHE A 15 32.49 -25.74 -18.80
CA PHE A 15 32.07 -26.68 -19.83
C PHE A 15 30.68 -27.28 -19.55
N ILE A 16 30.40 -27.68 -18.33
CA ILE A 16 29.06 -28.16 -17.91
C ILE A 16 28.01 -27.06 -18.09
N LEU A 17 28.32 -25.85 -17.66
CA LEU A 17 27.46 -24.66 -17.79
C LEU A 17 27.21 -24.28 -19.25
N PHE A 18 28.21 -24.44 -20.09
CA PHE A 18 28.13 -24.17 -21.51
C PHE A 18 27.20 -25.17 -22.23
N ILE A 19 27.27 -26.46 -21.90
CA ILE A 19 26.37 -27.48 -22.47
C ILE A 19 24.91 -27.18 -22.04
N VAL A 20 24.67 -26.81 -20.78
CA VAL A 20 23.32 -26.42 -20.29
C VAL A 20 22.74 -25.25 -21.09
N HIS A 21 23.54 -24.21 -21.39
CA HIS A 21 23.07 -23.06 -22.15
C HIS A 21 22.89 -23.30 -23.65
N LEU A 22 23.63 -24.23 -24.23
CA LEU A 22 23.49 -24.56 -25.65
C LEU A 22 22.14 -25.20 -25.95
N PHE A 23 21.61 -26.00 -25.03
CA PHE A 23 20.28 -26.60 -25.19
C PHE A 23 19.14 -25.66 -24.84
N ASP A 24 19.35 -24.68 -23.95
CA ASP A 24 18.37 -23.61 -23.66
C ASP A 24 18.26 -22.61 -24.83
N ALA A 25 19.37 -22.33 -25.54
CA ALA A 25 19.39 -21.43 -26.71
C ALA A 25 18.77 -22.07 -27.97
N THR A 26 18.90 -23.37 -28.17
CA THR A 26 18.25 -24.07 -29.29
C THR A 26 16.76 -24.29 -29.08
N ALA A 27 16.29 -24.29 -27.81
CA ALA A 27 14.87 -24.37 -27.49
C ALA A 27 14.12 -23.02 -27.68
N ARG A 28 14.85 -21.88 -27.78
CA ARG A 28 14.26 -20.55 -27.92
C ARG A 28 14.10 -20.04 -29.36
N SER A 29 14.51 -20.79 -30.35
CA SER A 29 14.44 -20.34 -31.76
C SER A 29 13.16 -20.72 -32.51
N GLU A 30 12.23 -21.41 -31.88
CA GLU A 30 10.92 -21.68 -32.49
C GLU A 30 9.79 -21.06 -31.63
N THR A 31 9.20 -19.98 -32.12
CA THR A 31 7.96 -19.38 -31.64
C THR A 31 6.77 -20.29 -31.93
N LYS A 32 6.66 -21.41 -31.23
CA LYS A 32 5.44 -22.20 -31.06
C LYS A 32 5.35 -22.55 -29.58
N SER A 33 4.14 -22.36 -29.00
CA SER A 33 3.82 -22.75 -27.63
C SER A 33 4.43 -24.12 -27.29
N PRO A 34 5.14 -24.27 -26.16
CA PRO A 34 5.80 -25.53 -25.83
C PRO A 34 4.72 -26.57 -25.51
N GLN A 35 4.39 -27.40 -26.49
CA GLN A 35 3.74 -28.67 -26.19
C GLN A 35 4.69 -29.48 -25.30
N ILE A 36 4.32 -29.70 -24.05
CA ILE A 36 5.02 -30.59 -23.12
C ILE A 36 5.06 -31.97 -23.81
N ARG A 37 6.28 -32.42 -24.16
CA ARG A 37 6.43 -33.73 -24.78
C ARG A 37 5.89 -34.79 -23.83
N SER A 38 5.17 -35.77 -24.36
CA SER A 38 4.63 -36.91 -23.59
C SER A 38 5.68 -37.69 -22.79
N THR A 39 6.96 -37.49 -23.08
CA THR A 39 8.11 -38.09 -22.40
C THR A 39 8.68 -37.25 -21.27
N HIS A 40 8.20 -36.00 -21.04
CA HIS A 40 8.85 -35.08 -20.10
C HIS A 40 8.97 -35.63 -18.68
N ALA A 41 7.96 -36.29 -18.16
CA ALA A 41 7.99 -36.85 -16.81
C ALA A 41 9.04 -38.01 -16.70
N SER A 42 9.12 -38.86 -17.72
CA SER A 42 10.12 -39.95 -17.75
C SER A 42 11.54 -39.43 -17.93
N ASP A 43 11.71 -38.36 -18.73
CA ASP A 43 13.01 -37.72 -18.97
C ASP A 43 13.51 -37.02 -17.69
N MET A 44 12.64 -36.34 -16.95
CA MET A 44 12.97 -35.76 -15.65
C MET A 44 13.33 -36.83 -14.61
N GLN A 45 12.59 -37.93 -14.56
CA GLN A 45 12.87 -39.02 -13.64
C GLN A 45 14.26 -39.68 -13.94
N LYS A 46 14.58 -39.86 -15.22
CA LYS A 46 15.88 -40.35 -15.67
C LYS A 46 17.01 -39.38 -15.34
N GLY A 47 16.79 -38.07 -15.57
CA GLY A 47 17.72 -37.01 -15.23
C GLY A 47 18.02 -36.94 -13.74
N MET A 48 16.98 -37.08 -12.89
CA MET A 48 17.13 -37.15 -11.43
C MET A 48 17.94 -38.35 -10.94
N ARG A 49 17.78 -39.50 -11.59
CA ARG A 49 18.62 -40.68 -11.29
C ARG A 49 20.08 -40.41 -11.64
N LEU A 50 20.34 -39.86 -12.82
CA LEU A 50 21.71 -39.49 -13.24
C LEU A 50 22.32 -38.46 -12.28
N PHE A 51 21.56 -37.52 -11.82
CA PHE A 51 22.01 -36.54 -10.85
C PHE A 51 22.43 -37.20 -9.53
N LYS A 52 21.57 -38.04 -8.96
CA LYS A 52 21.87 -38.74 -7.69
C LYS A 52 23.08 -39.63 -7.75
N GLU A 53 23.18 -40.42 -8.81
CA GLU A 53 24.19 -41.48 -8.91
C GLU A 53 25.54 -41.00 -9.45
N THR A 54 25.58 -39.98 -10.27
CA THR A 54 26.78 -39.56 -10.98
C THR A 54 27.14 -38.10 -10.78
N ILE A 55 26.18 -37.19 -11.02
CA ILE A 55 26.48 -35.74 -11.10
C ILE A 55 26.69 -35.15 -9.71
N ARG A 56 25.84 -35.47 -8.74
CA ARG A 56 25.97 -34.97 -7.37
C ARG A 56 27.31 -35.35 -6.73
N PRO A 57 27.76 -36.61 -6.70
CA PRO A 57 29.06 -36.96 -6.15
C PRO A 57 30.20 -36.19 -6.82
N LEU A 58 30.13 -36.03 -8.15
CA LEU A 58 31.15 -35.29 -8.90
C LEU A 58 31.20 -33.83 -8.52
N LEU A 59 30.04 -33.15 -8.43
CA LEU A 59 29.95 -31.75 -8.01
C LEU A 59 30.42 -31.55 -6.56
N GLN A 60 30.06 -32.46 -5.66
CA GLN A 60 30.49 -32.40 -4.25
C GLN A 60 32.00 -32.61 -4.11
N THR A 61 32.59 -33.58 -4.81
CA THR A 61 34.01 -33.93 -4.65
C THR A 61 34.93 -32.94 -5.35
N HIS A 62 34.54 -32.41 -6.50
CA HIS A 62 35.44 -31.65 -7.36
C HIS A 62 35.12 -30.16 -7.51
N CYS A 63 33.88 -29.72 -7.20
CA CYS A 63 33.46 -28.37 -7.48
C CYS A 63 33.10 -27.57 -6.23
N HIS A 64 32.39 -28.18 -5.29
CA HIS A 64 31.81 -27.47 -4.13
C HIS A 64 32.87 -26.91 -3.18
N THR A 65 34.06 -27.54 -3.06
CA THR A 65 35.14 -27.07 -2.18
C THR A 65 35.61 -25.63 -2.49
N CYS A 66 35.52 -25.21 -3.76
CA CYS A 66 35.97 -23.89 -4.22
C CYS A 66 34.80 -22.97 -4.68
N HIS A 67 33.62 -23.52 -4.89
CA HIS A 67 32.46 -22.84 -5.45
C HIS A 67 31.24 -23.05 -4.58
N ASN A 68 31.28 -22.50 -3.37
CA ASN A 68 30.20 -22.47 -2.38
C ASN A 68 29.89 -21.02 -1.95
N GLN A 69 28.94 -20.84 -1.04
CA GLN A 69 28.53 -19.52 -0.56
C GLN A 69 29.65 -18.71 0.08
N ASP A 70 30.60 -19.40 0.74
CA ASP A 70 31.69 -18.72 1.49
C ASP A 70 32.91 -18.45 0.60
N SER A 71 33.09 -19.23 -0.48
CA SER A 71 34.23 -19.15 -1.40
C SER A 71 33.74 -18.98 -2.84
N LYS A 72 33.31 -17.78 -3.20
CA LYS A 72 32.79 -17.42 -4.54
C LYS A 72 33.94 -17.24 -5.56
N SER A 73 34.72 -18.26 -5.82
CA SER A 73 35.73 -18.20 -6.88
C SER A 73 35.02 -18.01 -8.24
N ALA A 74 35.29 -16.90 -8.90
CA ALA A 74 34.71 -16.51 -10.19
C ALA A 74 33.16 -16.34 -10.19
N HIS A 75 32.58 -15.89 -9.09
CA HIS A 75 31.12 -15.61 -8.96
C HIS A 75 30.22 -16.82 -9.22
N LEU A 76 30.71 -18.04 -9.03
CA LEU A 76 29.95 -19.25 -9.21
C LEU A 76 29.75 -19.97 -7.88
N ASP A 77 28.51 -20.34 -7.61
CA ASP A 77 28.08 -21.13 -6.47
C ASP A 77 27.32 -22.38 -6.99
N VAL A 78 27.77 -23.57 -6.63
CA VAL A 78 27.14 -24.81 -7.07
C VAL A 78 26.28 -25.47 -5.99
N SER A 79 26.10 -24.82 -4.86
CA SER A 79 25.41 -25.39 -3.69
C SER A 79 23.94 -25.70 -3.96
N THR A 80 23.26 -24.88 -4.79
CA THR A 80 21.87 -25.08 -5.17
C THR A 80 21.68 -24.98 -6.68
N TYR A 81 20.54 -25.48 -7.18
CA TYR A 81 20.17 -25.34 -8.59
C TYR A 81 20.10 -23.88 -9.03
N ASP A 82 19.45 -23.04 -8.24
CA ASP A 82 19.25 -21.62 -8.58
C ASP A 82 20.58 -20.86 -8.63
N HIS A 83 21.47 -21.09 -7.67
CA HIS A 83 22.81 -20.48 -7.67
C HIS A 83 23.65 -20.99 -8.84
N PHE A 84 23.57 -22.29 -9.15
CA PHE A 84 24.24 -22.88 -10.29
C PHE A 84 23.77 -22.25 -11.61
N MET A 85 22.46 -22.09 -11.80
CA MET A 85 21.89 -21.50 -13.02
C MET A 85 22.12 -19.98 -13.12
N THR A 86 22.09 -19.26 -12.00
CA THR A 86 22.32 -17.81 -11.95
C THR A 86 23.79 -17.46 -12.23
N GLY A 87 24.73 -18.19 -11.62
CA GLY A 87 26.17 -18.01 -11.84
C GLY A 87 26.56 -18.28 -13.29
N SER A 88 25.88 -19.23 -13.93
CA SER A 88 26.11 -19.54 -15.34
C SER A 88 25.81 -18.37 -16.29
N LYS A 89 24.78 -17.59 -16.02
CA LYS A 89 24.39 -16.42 -16.85
C LYS A 89 25.42 -15.29 -16.81
N THR A 90 26.16 -15.16 -15.71
CA THR A 90 27.17 -14.08 -15.54
C THR A 90 28.49 -14.41 -16.25
N LEU A 91 28.83 -15.69 -16.36
CA LEU A 91 30.06 -16.15 -17.03
C LEU A 91 29.95 -16.19 -18.55
N LEU A 92 28.77 -16.18 -19.13
CA LEU A 92 28.50 -16.41 -20.56
C LEU A 92 28.23 -15.14 -21.37
N LYS A 93 28.89 -14.03 -21.07
CA LYS A 93 28.89 -12.82 -21.94
C LYS A 93 29.62 -12.98 -23.26
N LEU A 94 30.05 -14.19 -23.66
CA LEU A 94 30.67 -14.46 -24.94
C LEU A 94 29.72 -15.19 -25.89
N PRO A 95 29.69 -14.80 -27.18
CA PRO A 95 28.79 -15.44 -28.16
C PRO A 95 29.16 -16.93 -28.33
N THR A 96 28.17 -17.75 -28.22
CA THR A 96 28.17 -19.21 -28.19
C THR A 96 28.95 -19.94 -29.31
N PRO A 97 29.00 -19.43 -30.58
CA PRO A 97 29.70 -20.13 -31.65
C PRO A 97 31.24 -20.13 -31.52
N LEU A 98 31.81 -19.07 -30.94
CA LEU A 98 33.27 -18.90 -30.88
C LEU A 98 33.94 -19.79 -29.82
N LEU A 99 33.24 -20.07 -28.74
CA LEU A 99 33.75 -20.91 -27.66
C LEU A 99 33.72 -22.41 -28.05
N MET A 100 32.68 -22.84 -28.79
CA MET A 100 32.59 -24.20 -29.32
C MET A 100 33.63 -24.47 -30.40
N GLN A 101 33.91 -23.53 -31.29
CA GLN A 101 34.98 -23.65 -32.28
C GLN A 101 36.37 -23.75 -31.63
N ARG A 102 36.60 -23.05 -30.51
CA ARG A 102 37.89 -23.14 -29.77
C ARG A 102 38.05 -24.41 -28.96
N LEU A 103 36.96 -25.00 -28.46
CA LEU A 103 36.95 -26.26 -27.72
C LEU A 103 37.09 -27.49 -28.66
N TYR A 104 36.50 -27.43 -29.85
CA TYR A 104 36.57 -28.53 -30.84
C TYR A 104 37.89 -28.56 -31.62
N HIS A 105 38.54 -27.42 -31.80
CA HIS A 105 39.79 -27.31 -32.56
C HIS A 105 41.05 -27.22 -31.68
N LYS A 106 41.29 -28.19 -30.77
CA LYS A 106 42.60 -28.50 -30.11
C LYS A 106 43.68 -27.39 -30.06
N LYS A 107 43.38 -26.09 -30.00
CA LYS A 107 44.34 -24.98 -30.07
C LYS A 107 44.60 -24.23 -28.75
N ILE A 108 44.35 -24.87 -27.59
CA ILE A 108 44.78 -24.34 -26.29
C ILE A 108 45.59 -25.44 -25.58
N PRO A 109 46.91 -25.47 -25.72
CA PRO A 109 47.77 -26.56 -25.21
C PRO A 109 47.74 -26.73 -23.69
N SER A 110 47.48 -25.65 -22.93
CA SER A 110 47.45 -25.69 -21.46
C SER A 110 46.18 -26.30 -20.86
N ILE A 111 45.13 -26.46 -21.64
CA ILE A 111 43.80 -26.90 -21.19
C ILE A 111 43.47 -28.33 -21.63
N ALA A 112 43.98 -28.76 -22.77
CA ALA A 112 43.73 -30.09 -23.33
C ALA A 112 44.26 -31.23 -22.43
N HIS A 113 45.34 -31.01 -21.69
CA HIS A 113 45.93 -32.04 -20.78
C HIS A 113 45.10 -32.25 -19.51
N LYS A 114 44.16 -31.37 -19.16
CA LYS A 114 43.37 -31.42 -17.91
C LYS A 114 41.95 -31.97 -18.09
N LEU A 115 41.42 -31.97 -19.31
CA LEU A 115 40.17 -32.65 -19.67
C LEU A 115 40.32 -34.18 -19.74
N SER A 116 41.53 -34.69 -19.86
CA SER A 116 41.82 -36.14 -19.82
C SER A 116 41.61 -36.80 -18.45
N ALA A 117 41.38 -36.02 -17.40
CA ALA A 117 41.13 -36.51 -16.05
C ALA A 117 39.69 -36.98 -15.79
N ILE A 118 38.73 -36.65 -16.68
CA ILE A 118 37.36 -37.13 -16.55
C ILE A 118 37.20 -38.34 -17.50
N PRO A 119 36.81 -39.50 -16.98
CA PRO A 119 36.57 -40.67 -17.82
C PRO A 119 35.50 -40.39 -18.87
N LYS A 120 35.73 -40.81 -20.13
CA LYS A 120 34.73 -40.62 -21.22
C LYS A 120 33.30 -41.06 -20.87
N PRO A 121 33.07 -42.17 -20.12
CA PRO A 121 31.74 -42.57 -19.69
C PRO A 121 31.05 -41.53 -18.78
N THR A 122 31.80 -40.86 -17.92
CA THR A 122 31.29 -39.81 -17.01
C THR A 122 30.88 -38.56 -17.78
N MET A 123 31.67 -38.18 -18.78
CA MET A 123 31.33 -37.05 -19.66
C MET A 123 30.03 -37.32 -20.45
N THR A 124 29.84 -38.54 -20.96
CA THR A 124 28.59 -38.91 -21.64
C THR A 124 27.38 -38.79 -20.73
N ARG A 125 27.49 -39.16 -19.46
CA ARG A 125 26.42 -39.04 -18.46
C ARG A 125 26.14 -37.58 -18.10
N ILE A 126 27.13 -36.71 -18.06
CA ILE A 126 26.93 -35.25 -17.88
C ILE A 126 26.12 -34.67 -19.04
N ILE A 127 26.49 -34.99 -20.28
CA ILE A 127 25.80 -34.55 -21.49
C ILE A 127 24.34 -35.04 -21.48
N GLU A 128 24.11 -36.28 -21.12
CA GLU A 128 22.79 -36.87 -21.04
C GLU A 128 21.93 -36.15 -19.96
N TRP A 129 22.49 -35.89 -18.77
CA TRP A 129 21.82 -35.16 -17.71
C TRP A 129 21.42 -33.76 -18.13
N VAL A 130 22.30 -33.06 -18.85
CA VAL A 130 22.00 -31.73 -19.41
C VAL A 130 20.83 -31.79 -20.42
N ARG A 131 20.83 -32.79 -21.32
CA ARG A 131 19.74 -33.01 -22.29
C ARG A 131 18.40 -33.30 -21.64
N LEU A 132 18.40 -33.85 -20.43
CA LEU A 132 17.22 -34.17 -19.63
C LEU A 132 16.76 -32.99 -18.73
N GLY A 133 17.29 -31.77 -18.94
CA GLY A 133 16.86 -30.56 -18.25
C GLY A 133 17.59 -30.26 -16.94
N SER A 134 18.73 -30.91 -16.69
CA SER A 134 19.62 -30.69 -15.54
C SER A 134 18.92 -30.72 -14.15
N PRO A 135 18.05 -31.70 -13.85
CA PRO A 135 17.32 -31.71 -12.59
C PRO A 135 18.22 -31.97 -11.38
N PHE A 136 17.94 -31.27 -10.28
CA PHE A 136 18.51 -31.48 -8.94
C PHE A 136 17.46 -32.12 -8.04
N ASP A 137 17.83 -33.12 -7.23
CA ASP A 137 16.90 -33.72 -6.26
C ASP A 137 16.86 -32.95 -4.92
N ARG A 138 17.99 -32.35 -4.53
CA ARG A 138 18.17 -31.51 -3.33
C ARG A 138 19.49 -30.73 -3.46
N PRO A 139 19.70 -29.68 -2.66
CA PRO A 139 20.98 -28.97 -2.59
C PRO A 139 22.15 -29.91 -2.37
N LEU A 140 23.34 -29.55 -2.87
CA LEU A 140 24.57 -30.37 -2.71
C LEU A 140 25.02 -30.46 -1.26
N VAL A 141 24.75 -29.39 -0.49
CA VAL A 141 24.94 -29.34 0.96
C VAL A 141 23.58 -29.27 1.59
N PRO A 142 23.29 -30.03 2.66
CA PRO A 142 22.12 -29.75 3.49
C PRO A 142 22.16 -28.27 3.84
N ASN A 143 21.01 -27.58 3.76
CA ASN A 143 20.91 -26.15 4.05
C ASN A 143 21.10 -25.94 5.55
N THR A 144 22.34 -26.18 6.06
CA THR A 144 22.74 -25.93 7.45
C THR A 144 23.14 -24.48 7.68
N SER A 145 23.03 -23.62 6.68
CA SER A 145 23.48 -22.24 6.79
C SER A 145 22.50 -21.18 6.29
N ILE A 146 21.20 -21.46 6.11
CA ILE A 146 20.16 -20.45 6.04
C ILE A 146 18.87 -20.94 6.77
N VAL A 147 18.99 -21.79 7.73
CA VAL A 147 18.35 -21.57 8.99
C VAL A 147 19.47 -20.93 9.84
N ARG A 148 19.66 -19.63 9.78
CA ARG A 148 19.79 -18.95 11.03
C ARG A 148 18.47 -19.31 11.71
N GLU A 149 18.47 -20.40 12.45
CA GLU A 149 17.80 -20.40 13.72
C GLU A 149 18.12 -19.03 14.29
N PHE A 150 17.16 -18.12 14.29
CA PHE A 150 17.10 -17.09 15.28
C PHE A 150 16.78 -17.82 16.59
N SER A 151 17.71 -18.64 17.05
CA SER A 151 17.87 -18.99 18.45
C SER A 151 18.51 -17.78 19.11
N ALA A 152 17.71 -16.69 19.17
CA ALA A 152 17.72 -15.87 20.37
C ALA A 152 17.29 -16.83 21.51
N PRO A 153 17.86 -16.72 22.73
CA PRO A 153 17.42 -17.54 23.84
C PRO A 153 15.90 -17.46 23.89
N GLU A 154 15.23 -18.60 23.87
CA GLU A 154 13.80 -18.73 24.04
C GLU A 154 13.42 -18.19 25.42
N GLU A 155 13.21 -16.89 25.50
CA GLU A 155 12.24 -16.34 26.43
C GLU A 155 10.89 -16.81 25.87
N LYS A 156 10.26 -17.71 26.60
CA LYS A 156 9.03 -18.40 26.20
C LYS A 156 8.06 -17.41 25.56
N GLY A 157 7.81 -17.55 24.26
CA GLY A 157 6.62 -17.05 23.61
C GLY A 157 6.63 -15.69 22.92
N VAL A 158 7.70 -14.85 22.97
CA VAL A 158 7.70 -13.51 22.36
C VAL A 158 8.81 -13.35 21.33
N HIS A 159 8.44 -13.07 20.07
CA HIS A 159 9.41 -12.78 19.02
C HIS A 159 10.20 -11.49 19.33
N PRO A 160 11.56 -11.44 19.17
CA PRO A 160 12.37 -10.29 19.55
C PRO A 160 12.16 -9.02 18.73
N PHE A 161 11.57 -9.10 17.55
CA PHE A 161 11.35 -7.95 16.67
C PHE A 161 10.21 -7.08 17.18
N TRP A 162 10.40 -5.75 17.14
CA TRP A 162 9.54 -4.77 17.79
C TRP A 162 8.06 -4.87 17.44
N SER A 163 7.71 -5.09 16.16
CA SER A 163 6.30 -5.10 15.72
C SER A 163 5.53 -6.34 16.16
N PHE A 164 6.24 -7.44 16.40
CA PHE A 164 5.65 -8.71 16.87
C PHE A 164 5.53 -8.79 18.39
N ARG A 165 6.07 -7.80 19.12
CA ARG A 165 5.96 -7.74 20.59
C ARG A 165 4.61 -7.17 21.03
N PRO A 166 4.13 -7.52 22.25
CA PRO A 166 3.03 -6.81 22.91
C PRO A 166 3.28 -5.30 22.94
N LEU A 167 2.21 -4.53 23.18
CA LEU A 167 2.35 -3.12 23.50
C LEU A 167 3.10 -2.97 24.83
N ASP A 168 4.04 -2.02 24.89
CA ASP A 168 4.78 -1.76 26.14
C ASP A 168 3.86 -1.07 27.16
N PRO A 169 3.55 -1.69 28.31
CA PRO A 169 2.68 -1.09 29.30
C PRO A 169 3.29 0.15 29.97
N LYS A 170 4.60 0.41 29.80
CA LYS A 170 5.33 1.55 30.38
C LYS A 170 5.53 2.68 29.38
N ALA A 171 4.65 2.81 28.41
CA ALA A 171 4.83 3.72 27.30
C ALA A 171 4.64 5.22 27.61
N VAL A 172 4.58 5.65 28.86
CA VAL A 172 4.52 7.08 29.21
C VAL A 172 5.90 7.56 29.67
N PRO A 173 6.51 8.57 29.01
CA PRO A 173 7.78 9.11 29.47
C PRO A 173 7.64 9.80 30.85
N PRO A 174 8.72 9.94 31.63
CA PRO A 174 8.70 10.72 32.84
C PRO A 174 8.15 12.12 32.61
N LEU A 175 7.52 12.69 33.61
CA LEU A 175 7.08 14.09 33.58
C LEU A 175 8.30 14.98 33.30
N LEU A 176 8.33 15.57 32.11
CA LEU A 176 9.26 16.62 31.76
C LEU A 176 8.60 17.95 32.17
N GLU A 177 9.20 18.71 33.04
CA GLU A 177 8.78 20.07 33.39
C GLU A 177 9.17 21.00 32.25
N SER A 178 8.38 20.98 31.18
CA SER A 178 8.53 21.86 30.02
C SER A 178 7.28 22.66 29.80
N PRO A 179 7.36 24.00 29.77
CA PRO A 179 6.20 24.85 29.45
C PRO A 179 5.69 24.66 28.03
N TRP A 180 6.46 23.99 27.15
CA TRP A 180 6.04 23.68 25.80
C TRP A 180 5.13 22.46 25.75
N SER A 181 5.25 21.51 26.65
CA SER A 181 4.45 20.28 26.63
C SER A 181 3.02 20.55 27.10
N GLN A 182 2.03 20.26 26.26
CA GLN A 182 0.61 20.37 26.60
C GLN A 182 -0.03 19.03 26.93
N ASN A 183 0.41 17.95 26.27
CA ASN A 183 -0.11 16.61 26.50
C ASN A 183 1.02 15.55 26.42
N ASP A 184 0.64 14.28 26.60
CA ASP A 184 1.60 13.18 26.60
C ASP A 184 2.34 13.00 25.26
N ILE A 185 1.71 13.30 24.13
CA ILE A 185 2.37 13.27 22.81
C ILE A 185 3.59 14.20 22.81
N ASP A 186 3.44 15.39 23.34
CA ASP A 186 4.52 16.38 23.38
C ASP A 186 5.72 15.92 24.21
N ARG A 187 5.47 15.17 25.31
CA ARG A 187 6.55 14.61 26.12
C ARG A 187 7.38 13.57 25.36
N PHE A 188 6.70 12.72 24.56
CA PHE A 188 7.39 11.76 23.71
C PHE A 188 8.24 12.44 22.63
N ILE A 189 7.78 13.57 22.10
CA ILE A 189 8.49 14.33 21.07
C ILE A 189 9.66 15.12 21.68
N LEU A 190 9.49 15.70 22.86
CA LEU A 190 10.55 16.46 23.54
C LEU A 190 11.75 15.60 23.91
N MET A 191 11.54 14.40 24.39
CA MET A 191 12.60 13.54 24.88
C MET A 191 13.76 13.29 23.88
N PRO A 192 13.52 12.91 22.61
CA PRO A 192 14.60 12.80 21.64
C PRO A 192 15.16 14.15 21.18
N LEU A 193 14.34 15.22 21.13
CA LEU A 193 14.79 16.56 20.78
C LEU A 193 15.81 17.11 21.80
N GLU A 194 15.53 16.95 23.09
CA GLU A 194 16.44 17.35 24.18
C GLU A 194 17.79 16.62 24.09
N LYS A 195 17.78 15.31 23.75
CA LYS A 195 19.01 14.52 23.60
C LYS A 195 19.95 15.05 22.52
N ILE A 196 19.38 15.65 21.46
CA ILE A 196 20.15 16.23 20.33
C ILE A 196 20.31 17.76 20.48
N GLY A 197 19.78 18.35 21.56
CA GLY A 197 19.87 19.79 21.84
C GLY A 197 19.13 20.64 20.84
N ILE A 198 17.89 20.25 20.51
CA ILE A 198 16.97 20.99 19.63
C ILE A 198 15.71 21.33 20.44
N SER A 199 15.25 22.58 20.33
CA SER A 199 13.95 23.00 20.84
C SER A 199 12.92 22.94 19.71
N PRO A 200 11.68 22.50 19.96
CA PRO A 200 10.61 22.57 18.97
C PRO A 200 10.21 24.01 18.64
N ASN A 201 9.56 24.21 17.52
CA ASN A 201 9.04 25.51 17.10
C ASN A 201 7.89 25.99 18.00
N PRO A 202 7.65 27.31 18.06
CA PRO A 202 6.47 27.87 18.69
C PRO A 202 5.19 27.46 17.93
N PRO A 203 4.00 27.64 18.52
CA PRO A 203 2.74 27.44 17.81
C PRO A 203 2.62 28.30 16.56
N ALA A 204 1.97 27.79 15.52
CA ALA A 204 1.57 28.54 14.35
C ALA A 204 0.49 29.56 14.70
N ASP A 205 0.31 30.58 13.84
CA ASP A 205 -0.76 31.54 13.96
C ASP A 205 -2.15 30.91 13.76
N ARG A 206 -3.20 31.61 14.15
CA ARG A 206 -4.57 31.09 14.13
C ARG A 206 -5.11 30.84 12.71
N HIS A 207 -4.70 31.65 11.71
CA HIS A 207 -5.10 31.45 10.31
C HIS A 207 -4.49 30.14 9.76
N THR A 208 -3.21 29.92 10.04
CA THR A 208 -2.51 28.68 9.69
C THR A 208 -3.16 27.47 10.37
N LEU A 209 -3.49 27.57 11.67
CA LEU A 209 -4.08 26.46 12.42
C LEU A 209 -5.47 26.06 11.90
N ILE A 210 -6.37 27.02 11.63
CA ILE A 210 -7.69 26.66 11.09
C ILE A 210 -7.59 26.07 9.69
N ARG A 211 -6.74 26.65 8.82
CA ARG A 211 -6.53 26.11 7.45
C ARG A 211 -6.00 24.70 7.50
N ARG A 212 -4.98 24.42 8.32
CA ARG A 212 -4.42 23.09 8.53
C ARG A 212 -5.48 22.10 9.02
N ALA A 213 -6.21 22.45 10.07
CA ALA A 213 -7.20 21.58 10.68
C ALA A 213 -8.35 21.22 9.71
N THR A 214 -8.85 22.19 8.93
CA THR A 214 -9.92 21.94 7.96
C THR A 214 -9.46 21.06 6.80
N PHE A 215 -8.25 21.27 6.26
CA PHE A 215 -7.73 20.39 5.22
C PHE A 215 -7.41 18.97 5.72
N ASP A 216 -6.89 18.82 6.94
CA ASP A 216 -6.59 17.52 7.51
C ASP A 216 -7.87 16.69 7.76
N LEU A 217 -8.91 17.31 8.30
CA LEU A 217 -10.15 16.61 8.65
C LEU A 217 -11.21 16.58 7.55
N TRP A 218 -11.28 17.61 6.70
CA TRP A 218 -12.31 17.73 5.66
C TRP A 218 -11.77 17.63 4.24
N GLY A 219 -10.48 17.93 4.03
CA GLY A 219 -9.91 18.11 2.69
C GLY A 219 -10.43 19.33 1.97
N LEU A 220 -10.90 20.35 2.70
CA LEU A 220 -11.49 21.60 2.22
C LEU A 220 -10.85 22.79 2.95
N PRO A 221 -10.75 23.98 2.30
CA PRO A 221 -10.37 25.19 3.00
C PRO A 221 -11.48 25.66 3.93
N PRO A 222 -11.16 26.43 4.99
CA PRO A 222 -12.17 27.11 5.81
C PRO A 222 -12.84 28.23 5.02
N THR A 223 -14.11 28.57 5.35
CA THR A 223 -14.75 29.74 4.79
C THR A 223 -14.29 31.02 5.53
N PRO A 224 -14.43 32.22 4.92
CA PRO A 224 -14.09 33.48 5.58
C PRO A 224 -14.81 33.68 6.91
N GLU A 225 -16.07 33.21 7.01
CA GLU A 225 -16.89 33.34 8.23
C GLU A 225 -16.31 32.41 9.34
N GLN A 226 -15.88 31.19 8.99
CA GLN A 226 -15.24 30.28 9.94
C GLN A 226 -13.90 30.84 10.42
N ILE A 227 -13.12 31.44 9.51
CA ILE A 227 -11.84 32.07 9.86
C ILE A 227 -12.08 33.22 10.84
N HIS A 228 -12.99 34.14 10.52
CA HIS A 228 -13.30 35.27 11.36
C HIS A 228 -13.77 34.82 12.75
N SER A 229 -14.76 33.93 12.81
CA SER A 229 -15.27 33.37 14.05
C SER A 229 -14.19 32.74 14.92
N PHE A 230 -13.28 31.94 14.31
CA PHE A 230 -12.21 31.30 15.06
C PHE A 230 -11.12 32.29 15.48
N VAL A 231 -10.66 33.17 14.59
CA VAL A 231 -9.53 34.07 14.84
C VAL A 231 -9.86 35.08 15.93
N GLU A 232 -11.10 35.61 15.96
CA GLU A 232 -11.54 36.58 16.94
C GLU A 232 -11.97 35.99 18.30
N ASN A 233 -12.25 34.69 18.33
CA ASN A 233 -12.63 34.01 19.56
C ASN A 233 -11.45 33.91 20.53
N GLN A 234 -11.54 34.62 21.66
CA GLN A 234 -10.51 34.66 22.70
C GLN A 234 -10.64 33.55 23.76
N ASP A 235 -11.62 32.64 23.61
CA ASP A 235 -11.76 31.49 24.51
C ASP A 235 -10.52 30.60 24.41
N PRO A 236 -9.82 30.27 25.51
CA PRO A 236 -8.71 29.33 25.52
C PRO A 236 -9.04 27.96 24.91
N LEU A 237 -10.30 27.55 24.96
CA LEU A 237 -10.81 26.30 24.39
C LEU A 237 -11.22 26.42 22.93
N SER A 238 -11.12 27.60 22.31
CA SER A 238 -11.62 27.86 20.94
C SER A 238 -11.02 26.90 19.90
N TYR A 239 -9.76 26.48 20.04
CA TYR A 239 -9.13 25.53 19.14
C TYR A 239 -9.66 24.10 19.36
N GLU A 240 -9.87 23.70 20.60
CA GLU A 240 -10.49 22.39 20.91
C GLU A 240 -11.92 22.32 20.36
N GLN A 241 -12.72 23.37 20.57
CA GLN A 241 -14.07 23.48 20.03
C GLN A 241 -14.07 23.40 18.48
N LEU A 242 -13.09 24.04 17.82
CA LEU A 242 -12.92 23.94 16.37
C LEU A 242 -12.67 22.48 15.96
N VAL A 243 -11.74 21.78 16.60
CA VAL A 243 -11.40 20.38 16.30
C VAL A 243 -12.62 19.46 16.48
N GLU A 244 -13.39 19.65 17.56
CA GLU A 244 -14.63 18.90 17.81
C GLU A 244 -15.67 19.15 16.71
N GLN A 245 -15.91 20.40 16.36
CA GLN A 245 -16.83 20.78 15.28
C GLN A 245 -16.42 20.14 13.93
N LEU A 246 -15.12 20.13 13.63
CA LEU A 246 -14.61 19.49 12.41
C LEU A 246 -14.82 17.99 12.43
N LEU A 247 -14.59 17.31 13.56
CA LEU A 247 -14.79 15.87 13.71
C LEU A 247 -16.26 15.43 13.65
N GLU A 248 -17.19 16.30 14.05
CA GLU A 248 -18.64 16.03 13.98
C GLU A 248 -19.22 16.23 12.58
N SER A 249 -18.54 16.96 11.72
CA SER A 249 -19.00 17.25 10.37
C SER A 249 -19.03 16.00 9.48
N SER A 250 -20.02 15.94 8.58
CA SER A 250 -20.13 14.90 7.56
C SER A 250 -18.96 14.89 6.56
N HIS A 251 -18.25 16.00 6.38
CA HIS A 251 -17.07 16.11 5.53
C HIS A 251 -15.88 15.30 6.06
N TYR A 252 -15.84 15.00 7.36
CA TYR A 252 -14.84 14.12 7.95
C TYR A 252 -14.88 12.73 7.29
N GLY A 253 -16.05 12.13 7.17
CA GLY A 253 -16.19 10.82 6.55
C GLY A 253 -15.80 10.80 5.07
N GLU A 254 -16.11 11.86 4.29
CA GLU A 254 -15.67 11.96 2.90
C GLU A 254 -14.15 11.99 2.79
N ARG A 255 -13.47 12.75 3.65
CA ARG A 255 -12.00 12.84 3.68
C ARG A 255 -11.35 11.51 4.07
N TRP A 256 -11.79 10.92 5.16
CA TRP A 256 -11.14 9.72 5.72
C TRP A 256 -11.51 8.43 4.98
N ALA A 257 -12.70 8.37 4.37
CA ALA A 257 -13.04 7.32 3.42
C ALA A 257 -12.11 7.32 2.20
N ARG A 258 -11.71 8.50 1.69
CA ARG A 258 -10.78 8.59 0.56
C ARG A 258 -9.43 7.96 0.89
N HIS A 259 -8.88 8.23 2.08
CA HIS A 259 -7.63 7.59 2.52
C HIS A 259 -7.76 6.07 2.61
N TRP A 260 -8.89 5.58 3.09
CA TRP A 260 -9.16 4.14 3.16
C TRP A 260 -9.30 3.51 1.77
N MET A 261 -9.93 4.20 0.84
CA MET A 261 -10.10 3.73 -0.54
C MET A 261 -8.77 3.49 -1.27
N ASP A 262 -7.74 4.29 -1.02
CA ASP A 262 -6.39 4.07 -1.54
C ASP A 262 -5.78 2.77 -1.01
N LEU A 263 -5.94 2.55 0.28
CA LEU A 263 -5.38 1.38 0.95
C LEU A 263 -6.01 0.08 0.47
N VAL A 264 -7.32 0.09 0.23
CA VAL A 264 -8.06 -1.08 -0.25
C VAL A 264 -8.13 -1.17 -1.78
N ARG A 265 -7.40 -0.32 -2.51
CA ARG A 265 -7.39 -0.26 -3.99
C ARG A 265 -8.78 -0.21 -4.61
N PHE A 266 -9.68 0.56 -3.99
CA PHE A 266 -11.07 0.68 -4.44
C PHE A 266 -11.16 1.18 -5.88
N ALA A 267 -11.96 0.48 -6.70
CA ALA A 267 -12.37 0.94 -8.02
C ALA A 267 -13.75 0.42 -8.41
N GLU A 268 -14.38 1.15 -9.30
CA GLU A 268 -15.67 0.85 -9.90
C GLU A 268 -15.50 0.18 -11.27
N SER A 269 -14.35 -0.52 -11.45
CA SER A 269 -14.04 -1.34 -12.64
C SER A 269 -13.26 -2.59 -12.23
N THR A 270 -13.22 -3.59 -13.12
CA THR A 270 -12.63 -4.90 -12.83
C THR A 270 -11.12 -4.95 -12.99
N GLY A 271 -10.52 -4.01 -13.74
CA GLY A 271 -9.14 -4.11 -14.18
C GLY A 271 -8.96 -5.14 -15.31
N PHE A 272 -7.70 -5.53 -15.57
CA PHE A 272 -7.33 -6.38 -16.69
C PHE A 272 -7.70 -5.79 -18.07
N GLU A 273 -7.66 -6.60 -19.12
CA GLU A 273 -7.76 -6.17 -20.52
C GLU A 273 -9.06 -5.44 -20.84
N HIS A 274 -10.17 -5.87 -20.28
CA HIS A 274 -11.50 -5.31 -20.60
C HIS A 274 -11.95 -4.22 -19.63
N ASP A 275 -11.37 -4.16 -18.43
CA ASP A 275 -11.70 -3.21 -17.37
C ASP A 275 -13.21 -2.87 -17.30
N SER A 276 -14.03 -3.90 -17.22
CA SER A 276 -15.49 -3.77 -17.21
C SER A 276 -15.99 -2.97 -16.03
N ASP A 277 -17.03 -2.17 -16.25
CA ASP A 277 -17.62 -1.33 -15.22
C ASP A 277 -18.28 -2.15 -14.09
N ARG A 278 -18.20 -1.62 -12.86
CA ARG A 278 -18.83 -2.14 -11.65
C ARG A 278 -19.76 -1.06 -11.06
N PRO A 279 -20.91 -0.81 -11.69
CA PRO A 279 -21.74 0.36 -11.41
C PRO A 279 -22.32 0.39 -9.99
N ASN A 280 -22.34 -0.75 -9.28
CA ASN A 280 -22.88 -0.89 -7.94
C ASN A 280 -21.78 -0.91 -6.85
N ALA A 281 -20.50 -0.72 -7.20
CA ALA A 281 -19.39 -0.75 -6.23
C ALA A 281 -19.37 0.50 -5.33
N PHE A 282 -19.95 1.63 -5.77
CA PHE A 282 -20.02 2.88 -5.01
C PHE A 282 -20.70 2.73 -3.63
N HIS A 283 -21.57 1.75 -3.45
CA HIS A 283 -22.19 1.49 -2.15
C HIS A 283 -21.18 1.21 -1.05
N TYR A 284 -20.04 0.55 -1.40
CA TYR A 284 -18.94 0.35 -0.45
C TYR A 284 -18.26 1.67 -0.08
N ARG A 285 -18.01 2.59 -1.02
CA ARG A 285 -17.52 3.95 -0.71
C ARG A 285 -18.48 4.67 0.23
N ASP A 286 -19.77 4.61 -0.06
CA ASP A 286 -20.80 5.26 0.75
C ASP A 286 -20.90 4.65 2.17
N PHE A 287 -20.71 3.34 2.30
CA PHE A 287 -20.55 2.68 3.60
C PHE A 287 -19.33 3.24 4.37
N LEU A 288 -18.17 3.38 3.72
CA LEU A 288 -16.98 3.94 4.35
C LEU A 288 -17.25 5.35 4.91
N ILE A 289 -17.86 6.23 4.11
CA ILE A 289 -18.21 7.59 4.54
C ILE A 289 -19.11 7.55 5.78
N ARG A 290 -20.15 6.71 5.76
CA ARG A 290 -21.04 6.55 6.92
C ARG A 290 -20.34 6.00 8.15
N ALA A 291 -19.46 5.01 7.97
CA ALA A 291 -18.74 4.37 9.06
C ALA A 291 -17.78 5.34 9.77
N PHE A 292 -17.02 6.13 9.02
CA PHE A 292 -16.15 7.18 9.58
C PHE A 292 -16.95 8.29 10.26
N ASN A 293 -18.03 8.77 9.65
CA ASN A 293 -18.88 9.80 10.24
C ASN A 293 -19.48 9.40 11.59
N ARG A 294 -19.91 8.13 11.72
CA ARG A 294 -20.44 7.57 12.97
C ARG A 294 -19.35 7.22 13.99
N ASP A 295 -18.08 7.42 13.64
CA ASP A 295 -16.94 6.96 14.43
C ASP A 295 -17.09 5.48 14.82
N MET A 296 -17.38 4.62 13.82
CA MET A 296 -17.51 3.19 14.01
C MET A 296 -16.23 2.65 14.64
N PRO A 297 -16.29 1.90 15.75
CA PRO A 297 -15.09 1.30 16.34
C PRO A 297 -14.30 0.51 15.31
N TYR A 298 -12.98 0.73 15.24
CA TYR A 298 -12.14 0.19 14.16
C TYR A 298 -12.08 -1.34 14.15
N ASP A 299 -12.19 -1.98 15.30
CA ASP A 299 -12.35 -3.44 15.43
C ASP A 299 -13.64 -3.93 14.77
N GLN A 300 -14.77 -3.23 14.98
CA GLN A 300 -16.04 -3.52 14.32
C GLN A 300 -15.97 -3.21 12.82
N PHE A 301 -15.34 -2.09 12.45
CA PHE A 301 -15.13 -1.70 11.06
C PHE A 301 -14.34 -2.75 10.29
N LEU A 302 -13.26 -3.28 10.88
CA LEU A 302 -12.48 -4.39 10.34
C LEU A 302 -13.33 -5.66 10.24
N THR A 303 -14.03 -6.03 11.32
CA THR A 303 -14.85 -7.24 11.39
C THR A 303 -15.97 -7.24 10.36
N CYS A 304 -16.67 -6.12 10.16
CA CYS A 304 -17.70 -5.99 9.14
C CYS A 304 -17.14 -6.16 7.71
N GLN A 305 -15.96 -5.64 7.44
CA GLN A 305 -15.35 -5.77 6.13
C GLN A 305 -14.89 -7.21 5.80
N LEU A 306 -14.49 -7.96 6.81
CA LEU A 306 -14.07 -9.36 6.63
C LEU A 306 -15.23 -10.34 6.66
N ALA A 307 -16.20 -10.13 7.55
CA ALA A 307 -17.18 -11.13 7.92
C ALA A 307 -18.60 -10.57 8.17
N GLY A 308 -18.94 -9.43 7.56
CA GLY A 308 -20.24 -8.78 7.80
C GLY A 308 -21.44 -9.66 7.48
N ASP A 309 -21.35 -10.49 6.45
CA ASP A 309 -22.37 -11.47 6.07
C ASP A 309 -22.46 -12.67 7.00
N GLU A 310 -21.39 -12.98 7.75
CA GLU A 310 -21.40 -14.02 8.77
C GLU A 310 -22.00 -13.53 10.08
N ILE A 311 -21.67 -12.30 10.51
CA ILE A 311 -22.06 -11.77 11.82
C ILE A 311 -23.46 -11.16 11.84
N ASP A 312 -23.86 -10.45 10.76
CA ASP A 312 -25.16 -9.81 10.67
C ASP A 312 -25.64 -9.70 9.19
N PRO A 313 -26.11 -10.82 8.62
CA PRO A 313 -26.57 -10.85 7.22
C PRO A 313 -27.89 -10.11 6.98
N THR A 314 -28.55 -9.62 8.05
CA THR A 314 -29.81 -8.88 7.94
C THR A 314 -29.59 -7.38 7.82
N ARG A 315 -28.40 -6.90 8.18
CA ARG A 315 -28.07 -5.48 8.16
C ARG A 315 -27.36 -5.09 6.85
N PRO A 316 -27.95 -4.21 6.03
CA PRO A 316 -27.36 -3.82 4.75
C PRO A 316 -25.91 -3.34 4.84
N ASP A 317 -25.58 -2.49 5.83
CA ASP A 317 -24.22 -1.97 6.02
C ASP A 317 -23.19 -3.09 6.27
N SER A 318 -23.58 -4.17 6.98
CA SER A 318 -22.68 -5.32 7.24
C SER A 318 -22.38 -6.10 5.96
N LEU A 319 -23.40 -6.27 5.09
CA LEU A 319 -23.23 -6.90 3.79
C LEU A 319 -22.39 -6.02 2.85
N ILE A 320 -22.69 -4.72 2.77
CA ILE A 320 -21.96 -3.75 1.92
C ILE A 320 -20.47 -3.68 2.32
N ALA A 321 -20.17 -3.76 3.62
CA ALA A 321 -18.80 -3.72 4.14
C ALA A 321 -17.92 -4.82 3.53
N THR A 322 -18.47 -6.01 3.25
CA THR A 322 -17.72 -7.12 2.62
C THR A 322 -17.27 -6.82 1.20
N GLY A 323 -17.74 -5.74 0.59
CA GLY A 323 -17.22 -5.19 -0.66
C GLY A 323 -15.70 -4.97 -0.65
N PHE A 324 -15.10 -4.78 0.54
CA PHE A 324 -13.66 -4.76 0.78
C PHE A 324 -12.93 -5.92 0.09
N LEU A 325 -13.41 -7.15 0.30
CA LEU A 325 -12.81 -8.37 -0.24
C LEU A 325 -12.87 -8.43 -1.79
N GLY A 326 -13.83 -7.71 -2.37
CA GLY A 326 -14.03 -7.64 -3.81
C GLY A 326 -13.40 -6.43 -4.51
N CYS A 327 -12.66 -5.56 -3.81
CA CYS A 327 -12.08 -4.34 -4.41
C CYS A 327 -10.94 -4.62 -5.39
N GLY A 328 -10.28 -5.78 -5.34
CA GLY A 328 -9.14 -6.12 -6.18
C GLY A 328 -9.48 -6.27 -7.67
N VAL A 329 -8.43 -6.32 -8.47
CA VAL A 329 -8.52 -6.64 -9.88
C VAL A 329 -8.88 -8.12 -10.07
N PHE A 330 -9.63 -8.44 -11.11
CA PHE A 330 -9.87 -9.83 -11.48
C PHE A 330 -10.24 -9.94 -12.97
N PRO A 331 -9.83 -11.04 -13.64
CA PRO A 331 -10.14 -11.26 -15.03
C PRO A 331 -11.63 -11.59 -15.22
N THR A 332 -12.25 -11.05 -16.27
CA THR A 332 -13.66 -11.31 -16.62
C THR A 332 -13.81 -12.30 -17.76
N GLN A 333 -12.71 -12.65 -18.43
CA GLN A 333 -12.69 -13.66 -19.50
C GLN A 333 -11.62 -14.69 -19.16
N LEU A 334 -12.06 -15.87 -18.77
CA LEU A 334 -11.21 -17.00 -18.42
C LEU A 334 -11.62 -18.23 -19.19
N THR A 335 -10.65 -19.01 -19.61
CA THR A 335 -10.88 -20.37 -20.06
C THR A 335 -11.02 -21.31 -18.85
N GLU A 336 -11.63 -22.47 -19.05
CA GLU A 336 -11.82 -23.45 -17.98
C GLU A 336 -10.51 -23.86 -17.32
N SER A 337 -9.40 -23.89 -18.06
CA SER A 337 -8.07 -24.22 -17.54
C SER A 337 -7.47 -23.14 -16.65
N GLU A 338 -7.98 -21.92 -16.69
CA GLU A 338 -7.48 -20.77 -15.93
C GLU A 338 -8.27 -20.51 -14.64
N PHE A 339 -9.47 -21.08 -14.50
CA PHE A 339 -10.34 -20.80 -13.36
C PHE A 339 -9.68 -21.05 -12.00
N GLU A 340 -8.97 -22.15 -11.85
CA GLU A 340 -8.34 -22.48 -10.56
C GLU A 340 -7.17 -21.54 -10.25
N SER A 341 -6.35 -21.20 -11.24
CA SER A 341 -5.26 -20.23 -11.06
C SER A 341 -5.82 -18.85 -10.66
N ALA A 342 -6.83 -18.36 -11.39
CA ALA A 342 -7.48 -17.10 -11.09
C ALA A 342 -8.10 -17.08 -9.69
N ARG A 343 -8.63 -18.22 -9.21
CA ARG A 343 -9.13 -18.32 -7.84
C ARG A 343 -8.03 -18.16 -6.80
N TYR A 344 -6.86 -18.79 -7.00
CA TYR A 344 -5.72 -18.60 -6.11
C TYR A 344 -5.16 -17.19 -6.17
N ASP A 345 -5.23 -16.52 -7.33
CA ASP A 345 -4.82 -15.12 -7.47
C ASP A 345 -5.80 -14.18 -6.74
N GLU A 346 -7.10 -14.49 -6.75
CA GLU A 346 -8.09 -13.76 -5.97
C GLU A 346 -7.92 -13.95 -4.46
N LEU A 347 -7.62 -15.17 -4.01
CA LEU A 347 -7.29 -15.42 -2.60
C LEU A 347 -6.03 -14.68 -2.18
N ASP A 348 -5.00 -14.68 -3.02
CA ASP A 348 -3.75 -13.94 -2.80
C ASP A 348 -3.99 -12.44 -2.66
N ASP A 349 -4.81 -11.87 -3.55
CA ASP A 349 -5.20 -10.47 -3.52
C ASP A 349 -5.92 -10.09 -2.20
N MET A 350 -6.88 -10.91 -1.75
CA MET A 350 -7.58 -10.70 -0.48
C MET A 350 -6.62 -10.69 0.70
N ILE A 351 -5.79 -11.74 0.85
CA ILE A 351 -4.93 -11.87 2.03
C ILE A 351 -3.73 -10.91 2.00
N THR A 352 -3.20 -10.59 0.82
CA THR A 352 -2.15 -9.57 0.69
C THR A 352 -2.68 -8.21 1.10
N THR A 353 -3.90 -7.85 0.69
CA THR A 353 -4.54 -6.61 1.10
C THR A 353 -4.81 -6.57 2.60
N ILE A 354 -5.31 -7.67 3.19
CA ILE A 354 -5.50 -7.78 4.64
C ILE A 354 -4.18 -7.62 5.38
N GLY A 355 -3.13 -8.30 4.91
CA GLY A 355 -1.78 -8.20 5.47
C GLY A 355 -1.28 -6.75 5.48
N VAL A 356 -1.37 -6.07 4.35
CA VAL A 356 -0.91 -4.69 4.22
C VAL A 356 -1.82 -3.71 4.97
N ALA A 357 -3.14 -3.82 4.81
CA ALA A 357 -4.09 -2.84 5.35
C ALA A 357 -4.18 -2.88 6.88
N PHE A 358 -4.23 -4.08 7.45
CA PHE A 358 -4.46 -4.25 8.89
C PHE A 358 -3.19 -4.56 9.68
N LEU A 359 -2.25 -5.34 9.11
CA LEU A 359 -1.06 -5.79 9.81
C LEU A 359 0.22 -5.04 9.39
N GLY A 360 0.19 -4.34 8.25
CA GLY A 360 1.41 -3.77 7.68
C GLY A 360 2.46 -4.85 7.36
N LEU A 361 2.04 -6.02 6.87
CA LEU A 361 2.92 -7.14 6.56
C LEU A 361 2.75 -7.61 5.11
N SER A 362 3.85 -7.96 4.46
CA SER A 362 3.90 -8.45 3.08
C SER A 362 3.65 -9.97 3.00
N ILE A 363 2.48 -10.43 3.48
CA ILE A 363 2.13 -11.87 3.58
C ILE A 363 2.21 -12.59 2.24
N GLY A 364 1.85 -11.94 1.13
CA GLY A 364 1.84 -12.50 -0.22
C GLY A 364 3.20 -13.07 -0.67
N CYS A 365 4.32 -12.58 -0.11
CA CYS A 365 5.64 -13.13 -0.38
C CYS A 365 5.76 -14.62 0.02
N ALA A 366 4.93 -15.07 0.97
CA ALA A 366 4.94 -16.45 1.44
C ALA A 366 4.16 -17.45 0.54
N ARG A 367 3.54 -16.99 -0.57
CA ARG A 367 2.81 -17.85 -1.53
C ARG A 367 3.66 -18.94 -2.14
N CYS A 368 4.91 -18.62 -2.49
CA CYS A 368 5.77 -19.54 -3.25
C CYS A 368 6.85 -20.24 -2.41
N HIS A 369 7.28 -19.61 -1.33
CA HIS A 369 8.31 -20.09 -0.40
C HIS A 369 8.11 -19.40 0.94
N ASP A 370 8.69 -19.89 2.03
CA ASP A 370 8.66 -19.22 3.32
C ASP A 370 9.14 -17.77 3.17
N HIS A 371 8.48 -16.83 3.85
CA HIS A 371 8.83 -15.42 3.75
C HIS A 371 10.31 -15.23 4.07
N LYS A 372 11.01 -14.47 3.22
CA LYS A 372 12.49 -14.40 3.27
C LYS A 372 13.02 -13.78 4.56
N TYR A 373 12.27 -12.85 5.14
CA TYR A 373 12.73 -12.00 6.24
C TYR A 373 11.87 -12.13 7.49
N ASP A 374 10.56 -12.24 7.32
CA ASP A 374 9.61 -12.34 8.41
C ASP A 374 9.27 -13.80 8.71
N PRO A 375 8.95 -14.16 9.95
CA PRO A 375 8.67 -15.53 10.36
C PRO A 375 7.26 -15.97 9.94
N ILE A 376 7.01 -15.96 8.63
CA ILE A 376 5.75 -16.36 7.99
C ILE A 376 6.08 -17.50 7.01
N SER A 377 5.60 -18.70 7.29
CA SER A 377 5.81 -19.84 6.43
C SER A 377 4.81 -19.89 5.27
N THR A 378 5.19 -20.54 4.17
CA THR A 378 4.26 -20.89 3.07
C THR A 378 3.05 -21.66 3.60
N HIS A 379 3.25 -22.50 4.61
CA HIS A 379 2.19 -23.25 5.24
C HIS A 379 1.15 -22.33 5.91
N GLU A 380 1.60 -21.32 6.66
CA GLU A 380 0.72 -20.32 7.28
C GLU A 380 0.00 -19.47 6.25
N TYR A 381 0.68 -19.11 5.14
CA TYR A 381 0.07 -18.41 4.02
C TYR A 381 -1.18 -19.14 3.50
N TYR A 382 -1.08 -20.44 3.16
CA TYR A 382 -2.23 -21.18 2.64
C TYR A 382 -3.31 -21.42 3.69
N ARG A 383 -2.94 -21.57 4.96
CA ARG A 383 -3.90 -21.64 6.06
C ARG A 383 -4.68 -20.33 6.23
N PHE A 384 -4.00 -19.19 6.07
CA PHE A 384 -4.63 -17.87 6.10
C PHE A 384 -5.55 -17.68 4.88
N ALA A 385 -5.10 -18.05 3.69
CA ALA A 385 -5.89 -18.03 2.46
C ALA A 385 -7.14 -18.91 2.56
N SER A 386 -7.05 -20.04 3.25
CA SER A 386 -8.17 -20.95 3.39
C SER A 386 -9.34 -20.40 4.23
N CYS A 387 -9.14 -19.30 4.97
CA CYS A 387 -10.24 -18.57 5.61
C CYS A 387 -11.23 -17.99 4.59
N PHE A 388 -10.80 -17.82 3.33
CA PHE A 388 -11.57 -17.23 2.24
C PHE A 388 -11.92 -18.22 1.12
N THR A 389 -11.69 -19.52 1.33
CA THR A 389 -11.87 -20.57 0.32
C THR A 389 -13.20 -20.48 -0.43
N THR A 390 -14.27 -20.24 0.29
CA THR A 390 -15.65 -20.21 -0.21
C THR A 390 -16.21 -18.80 -0.37
N THR A 391 -15.40 -17.77 -0.14
CA THR A 391 -15.79 -16.37 -0.29
C THR A 391 -15.76 -15.96 -1.76
N ILE A 392 -16.87 -15.49 -2.29
CA ILE A 392 -17.01 -15.10 -3.70
C ILE A 392 -17.64 -13.72 -3.83
N ARG A 393 -17.32 -13.02 -4.92
CA ARG A 393 -18.00 -11.78 -5.31
C ARG A 393 -19.42 -12.10 -5.77
N SER A 394 -20.39 -11.29 -5.35
CA SER A 394 -21.78 -11.43 -5.74
C SER A 394 -22.51 -10.10 -5.73
N GLU A 395 -23.69 -10.07 -6.30
CA GLU A 395 -24.61 -8.93 -6.25
C GLU A 395 -25.90 -9.37 -5.54
N LEU A 396 -26.37 -8.52 -4.63
CA LEU A 396 -27.64 -8.71 -3.92
C LEU A 396 -28.53 -7.49 -4.12
N ASP A 397 -29.83 -7.76 -4.19
CA ASP A 397 -30.85 -6.72 -4.11
C ASP A 397 -31.15 -6.43 -2.63
N LEU A 398 -30.82 -5.23 -2.15
CA LEU A 398 -30.97 -4.79 -0.76
C LEU A 398 -31.87 -3.56 -0.70
N ILE A 399 -32.73 -3.53 0.31
CA ILE A 399 -33.49 -2.33 0.66
C ILE A 399 -32.58 -1.44 1.49
N LEU A 400 -32.27 -0.24 0.98
CA LEU A 400 -31.35 0.68 1.63
C LEU A 400 -32.07 1.87 2.30
N PRO A 401 -31.72 2.21 3.55
CA PRO A 401 -32.21 3.43 4.18
C PRO A 401 -31.48 4.67 3.58
N PRO A 402 -32.08 5.88 3.60
CA PRO A 402 -33.41 6.18 4.14
C PRO A 402 -34.54 5.98 3.13
N SER A 403 -34.26 5.80 1.83
CA SER A 403 -35.28 5.77 0.77
C SER A 403 -36.22 4.56 0.89
N GLY A 404 -35.73 3.45 1.45
CA GLY A 404 -36.47 2.18 1.46
C GLY A 404 -36.57 1.53 0.07
N GLU A 405 -35.80 2.02 -0.90
CA GLU A 405 -35.77 1.50 -2.27
C GLU A 405 -34.85 0.28 -2.39
N LEU A 406 -35.16 -0.56 -3.37
CA LEU A 406 -34.38 -1.74 -3.70
C LEU A 406 -33.17 -1.34 -4.56
N HIS A 407 -31.97 -1.60 -4.07
CA HIS A 407 -30.72 -1.34 -4.78
C HIS A 407 -29.94 -2.61 -5.01
N LYS A 408 -29.34 -2.74 -6.18
CA LYS A 408 -28.35 -3.79 -6.44
C LYS A 408 -27.02 -3.39 -5.86
N VAL A 409 -26.45 -4.25 -5.02
CA VAL A 409 -25.23 -3.96 -4.24
C VAL A 409 -24.21 -5.06 -4.49
N GLN A 410 -22.96 -4.66 -4.71
CA GLN A 410 -21.84 -5.61 -4.81
C GLN A 410 -21.31 -5.93 -3.42
N ILE A 411 -21.20 -7.21 -3.15
CA ILE A 411 -20.69 -7.76 -1.89
C ILE A 411 -19.68 -8.88 -2.16
N SER A 412 -19.02 -9.34 -1.11
CA SER A 412 -18.28 -10.60 -1.14
C SER A 412 -18.77 -11.45 0.04
N SER A 413 -19.31 -12.61 -0.24
CA SER A 413 -19.95 -13.44 0.77
C SER A 413 -19.73 -14.92 0.54
N GLU A 414 -19.98 -15.71 1.57
CA GLU A 414 -20.00 -17.15 1.53
C GLU A 414 -21.43 -17.64 1.75
N GLY A 415 -21.88 -18.56 0.90
CA GLY A 415 -23.11 -19.33 1.15
C GLY A 415 -24.43 -18.55 1.18
N LEU A 416 -24.50 -17.32 0.69
CA LEU A 416 -25.78 -16.65 0.52
C LEU A 416 -26.61 -17.33 -0.61
N PRO A 417 -27.95 -17.42 -0.49
CA PRO A 417 -28.79 -18.24 -1.37
C PRO A 417 -28.70 -17.82 -2.81
N PRO A 418 -29.13 -18.69 -3.70
CA PRO A 418 -28.34 -19.14 -4.82
C PRO A 418 -27.75 -17.96 -5.57
N ILE A 419 -26.46 -17.78 -5.40
CA ILE A 419 -25.67 -16.93 -6.28
C ILE A 419 -25.82 -17.57 -7.66
N LYS A 420 -26.67 -17.01 -8.49
CA LYS A 420 -26.67 -17.36 -9.90
C LYS A 420 -25.34 -16.88 -10.45
N HIS A 421 -24.42 -17.83 -10.66
CA HIS A 421 -23.32 -17.58 -11.57
C HIS A 421 -23.93 -17.10 -12.88
N PRO A 422 -23.44 -16.03 -13.52
CA PRO A 422 -23.87 -15.67 -14.85
C PRO A 422 -23.79 -16.93 -15.72
N ALA A 423 -24.90 -17.31 -16.34
CA ALA A 423 -24.98 -18.53 -17.16
C ALA A 423 -24.06 -18.49 -18.38
N ASP A 424 -23.39 -17.37 -18.63
CA ASP A 424 -22.48 -17.12 -19.74
C ASP A 424 -21.01 -17.46 -19.46
N GLY A 425 -20.71 -18.01 -18.28
CA GLY A 425 -19.35 -18.41 -17.91
C GLY A 425 -18.36 -17.25 -17.77
N ARG A 426 -18.82 -15.99 -17.83
CA ARG A 426 -17.93 -14.85 -17.70
C ARG A 426 -17.62 -14.57 -16.25
N GLY A 427 -16.38 -14.73 -15.87
CA GLY A 427 -15.78 -13.94 -14.82
C GLY A 427 -15.88 -14.45 -13.39
N TYR A 428 -16.40 -15.64 -13.13
CA TYR A 428 -16.26 -16.24 -11.81
C TYR A 428 -15.48 -17.55 -11.94
N PRO A 429 -14.30 -17.65 -11.31
CA PRO A 429 -13.66 -18.93 -11.15
C PRO A 429 -14.67 -19.87 -10.49
N HIS A 430 -14.72 -21.11 -10.92
CA HIS A 430 -15.58 -22.11 -10.32
C HIS A 430 -15.38 -22.13 -8.81
N PHE A 431 -16.45 -22.35 -8.07
CA PHE A 431 -16.41 -22.50 -6.63
C PHE A 431 -15.54 -23.69 -6.25
N TYR A 432 -14.40 -23.43 -5.62
CA TYR A 432 -13.50 -24.45 -5.11
C TYR A 432 -13.74 -24.60 -3.60
N PRO A 433 -14.25 -25.74 -3.13
CA PRO A 433 -14.60 -25.92 -1.72
C PRO A 433 -13.38 -26.08 -0.81
N GLN A 434 -12.18 -26.25 -1.38
CA GLN A 434 -10.95 -26.52 -0.65
C GLN A 434 -9.77 -25.72 -1.21
N THR A 435 -9.03 -25.11 -0.31
CA THR A 435 -7.70 -24.56 -0.63
C THR A 435 -6.64 -25.62 -0.35
N HIS A 436 -5.67 -25.77 -1.25
CA HIS A 436 -4.58 -26.71 -1.12
C HIS A 436 -3.25 -25.99 -0.90
N PHE A 437 -2.34 -26.65 -0.20
CA PHE A 437 -0.94 -26.24 -0.22
C PHE A 437 -0.39 -26.46 -1.62
N LEU A 438 0.23 -25.42 -2.20
CA LEU A 438 0.85 -25.50 -3.53
C LEU A 438 2.37 -25.49 -3.43
N ILE A 439 3.03 -26.21 -4.34
CA ILE A 439 4.47 -26.11 -4.50
C ILE A 439 4.77 -24.89 -5.37
N ARG A 440 5.48 -23.90 -4.83
CA ARG A 440 5.85 -22.65 -5.53
C ARG A 440 4.66 -21.89 -6.12
N GLY A 441 3.49 -21.98 -5.50
CA GLY A 441 2.29 -21.31 -5.98
C GLY A 441 1.65 -21.95 -7.23
N ASP A 442 2.11 -23.11 -7.68
CA ASP A 442 1.62 -23.78 -8.87
C ASP A 442 0.39 -24.65 -8.56
N VAL A 443 -0.77 -24.26 -9.12
CA VAL A 443 -2.07 -24.93 -8.90
C VAL A 443 -2.08 -26.39 -9.39
N SER A 444 -1.19 -26.75 -10.30
CA SER A 444 -1.04 -28.15 -10.76
C SER A 444 -0.29 -29.03 -9.75
N GLN A 445 0.37 -28.45 -8.74
CA GLN A 445 1.22 -29.15 -7.79
C GLN A 445 0.70 -29.08 -6.36
N LYS A 446 -0.48 -29.65 -6.12
CA LYS A 446 -1.15 -29.70 -4.82
C LYS A 446 -0.48 -30.68 -3.86
N LYS A 447 -0.33 -30.30 -2.58
CA LYS A 447 0.28 -31.11 -1.51
C LYS A 447 -0.65 -31.45 -0.34
N GLY A 448 -1.92 -31.36 -0.49
CA GLY A 448 -2.89 -31.61 0.57
C GLY A 448 -3.74 -30.38 0.85
N ILE A 449 -4.76 -30.54 1.70
CA ILE A 449 -5.74 -29.53 2.01
C ILE A 449 -5.19 -28.60 3.10
N ALA A 450 -5.31 -27.29 2.88
CA ALA A 450 -5.03 -26.26 3.87
C ALA A 450 -6.32 -25.95 4.65
N TYR A 451 -6.29 -26.16 5.95
CA TYR A 451 -7.37 -25.77 6.85
C TYR A 451 -7.12 -24.36 7.40
N PRO A 452 -8.18 -23.59 7.74
CA PRO A 452 -8.06 -22.24 8.27
C PRO A 452 -7.07 -22.13 9.43
N GLY A 453 -6.31 -21.05 9.45
CA GLY A 453 -5.35 -20.76 10.50
C GLY A 453 -4.69 -19.39 10.30
N PHE A 454 -4.02 -18.91 11.34
CA PHE A 454 -3.52 -17.55 11.42
C PHE A 454 -2.00 -17.55 11.61
N LEU A 455 -1.36 -16.38 11.59
CA LEU A 455 0.10 -16.24 11.69
C LEU A 455 0.58 -16.51 13.12
N LYS A 456 1.37 -17.56 13.30
CA LYS A 456 1.86 -18.00 14.61
C LYS A 456 2.70 -16.93 15.32
N VAL A 457 3.47 -16.15 14.57
CA VAL A 457 4.32 -15.08 15.12
C VAL A 457 3.53 -14.01 15.89
N LEU A 458 2.23 -13.87 15.61
CA LEU A 458 1.31 -12.94 16.29
C LEU A 458 0.39 -13.64 17.31
N MET A 459 0.59 -14.93 17.57
CA MET A 459 -0.11 -15.67 18.63
C MET A 459 0.75 -15.69 19.90
N ARG A 460 0.11 -15.68 21.06
CA ARG A 460 0.77 -15.65 22.38
C ARG A 460 0.16 -16.69 23.29
N ASP A 461 0.81 -16.87 24.45
CA ASP A 461 0.35 -17.74 25.52
C ASP A 461 0.08 -19.19 25.06
N ASP A 462 0.95 -19.69 24.14
CA ASP A 462 0.81 -21.01 23.51
C ASP A 462 -0.56 -21.26 22.84
N LYS A 463 -1.30 -20.18 22.52
CA LYS A 463 -2.57 -20.26 21.78
C LYS A 463 -2.33 -20.79 20.37
N GLN A 464 -3.29 -21.56 19.89
CA GLN A 464 -3.36 -22.05 18.51
C GLN A 464 -4.56 -21.42 17.81
N SER A 465 -4.61 -21.51 16.49
CA SER A 465 -5.72 -20.95 15.70
C SER A 465 -7.10 -21.35 16.19
N ASP A 466 -7.21 -22.54 16.79
CA ASP A 466 -8.47 -23.07 17.35
C ASP A 466 -9.05 -22.22 18.49
N HIS A 467 -8.20 -21.44 19.19
CA HIS A 467 -8.64 -20.51 20.24
C HIS A 467 -9.66 -19.49 19.73
N TRP A 468 -9.50 -19.03 18.50
CA TRP A 468 -10.38 -18.03 17.87
C TRP A 468 -11.44 -18.65 16.98
N THR A 469 -11.42 -19.97 16.78
CA THR A 469 -12.39 -20.65 15.91
C THR A 469 -13.82 -20.42 16.39
N GLN A 470 -14.64 -19.96 15.47
CA GLN A 470 -16.07 -19.78 15.70
C GLN A 470 -16.84 -20.84 14.95
N SER A 471 -17.84 -21.40 15.60
CA SER A 471 -18.78 -22.31 14.97
C SER A 471 -20.05 -21.55 14.59
N PRO A 472 -20.66 -21.86 13.45
CA PRO A 472 -21.95 -21.27 13.09
C PRO A 472 -23.03 -21.62 14.12
N PRO A 473 -24.05 -20.77 14.30
CA PRO A 473 -25.19 -21.09 15.13
C PRO A 473 -25.89 -22.41 14.69
N PRO A 474 -26.58 -23.10 15.59
CA PRO A 474 -27.36 -24.28 15.21
C PRO A 474 -28.29 -23.99 14.03
N ASN A 475 -28.33 -24.90 13.08
CA ASN A 475 -29.11 -24.80 11.83
C ASN A 475 -28.60 -23.72 10.83
N TRP A 476 -27.45 -23.13 11.06
CA TRP A 476 -26.82 -22.24 10.09
C TRP A 476 -26.06 -23.05 9.04
N THR A 477 -26.43 -22.91 7.76
CA THR A 477 -25.84 -23.68 6.65
C THR A 477 -25.18 -22.80 5.61
N ARG A 478 -25.09 -21.49 5.88
CA ARG A 478 -24.67 -20.51 4.88
C ARG A 478 -23.16 -20.29 4.84
N THR A 479 -22.53 -20.22 6.03
CA THR A 479 -21.11 -19.89 6.15
C THR A 479 -20.43 -20.76 7.19
N ALA A 480 -19.11 -20.90 7.07
CA ALA A 480 -18.28 -21.67 7.99
C ALA A 480 -17.71 -20.86 9.17
N PHE A 481 -17.99 -19.56 9.24
CA PHE A 481 -17.46 -18.61 10.23
C PHE A 481 -15.93 -18.51 10.30
N HIS A 482 -15.26 -18.86 9.21
CA HIS A 482 -13.80 -18.79 9.13
C HIS A 482 -13.31 -17.33 9.12
N ARG A 483 -14.04 -16.42 8.45
CA ARG A 483 -13.71 -15.00 8.39
C ARG A 483 -14.01 -14.29 9.72
N THR A 484 -15.07 -14.69 10.41
CA THR A 484 -15.33 -14.24 11.79
C THR A 484 -14.23 -14.69 12.75
N SER A 485 -13.74 -15.92 12.61
CA SER A 485 -12.61 -16.42 13.38
C SER A 485 -11.34 -15.61 13.14
N LEU A 486 -11.05 -15.30 11.87
CA LEU A 486 -9.94 -14.43 11.48
C LEU A 486 -10.09 -13.03 12.06
N ALA A 487 -11.27 -12.42 11.96
CA ALA A 487 -11.53 -11.09 12.50
C ALA A 487 -11.32 -11.02 14.02
N LYS A 488 -11.75 -12.04 14.75
CA LYS A 488 -11.49 -12.15 16.20
C LYS A 488 -10.01 -12.23 16.53
N TRP A 489 -9.23 -12.99 15.77
CA TRP A 489 -7.79 -13.05 15.96
C TRP A 489 -7.12 -11.70 15.66
N LEU A 490 -7.56 -11.00 14.60
CA LEU A 490 -7.04 -9.68 14.23
C LEU A 490 -7.34 -8.60 15.26
N THR A 491 -8.43 -8.72 16.01
CA THR A 491 -8.86 -7.71 16.99
C THR A 491 -8.51 -8.08 18.44
N ASP A 492 -8.04 -9.29 18.70
CA ASP A 492 -7.57 -9.71 20.01
C ASP A 492 -6.22 -9.07 20.36
N THR A 493 -6.25 -8.16 21.33
CA THR A 493 -5.07 -7.41 21.80
C THR A 493 -4.21 -8.16 22.79
N GLU A 494 -4.73 -9.21 23.42
CA GLU A 494 -4.05 -9.99 24.44
C GLU A 494 -3.26 -11.15 23.84
N SER A 495 -3.90 -12.01 23.10
CA SER A 495 -3.29 -13.24 22.60
C SER A 495 -3.17 -13.28 21.06
N GLY A 496 -3.82 -12.37 20.34
CA GLY A 496 -3.85 -12.28 18.89
C GLY A 496 -3.06 -11.11 18.31
N ALA A 497 -3.48 -10.69 17.10
CA ALA A 497 -2.79 -9.67 16.32
C ALA A 497 -3.22 -8.22 16.63
N GLY A 498 -4.18 -8.01 17.53
CA GLY A 498 -4.79 -6.70 17.77
C GLY A 498 -3.81 -5.60 18.15
N HIS A 499 -2.71 -5.94 18.83
CA HIS A 499 -1.65 -5.01 19.17
C HIS A 499 -0.95 -4.42 17.91
N LEU A 500 -0.74 -5.23 16.87
CA LEU A 500 -0.15 -4.77 15.61
C LEU A 500 -1.17 -4.00 14.78
N VAL A 501 -2.42 -4.47 14.73
CA VAL A 501 -3.53 -3.76 14.09
C VAL A 501 -3.68 -2.34 14.64
N ALA A 502 -3.63 -2.19 15.97
CA ALA A 502 -3.70 -0.87 16.62
C ALA A 502 -2.50 0.02 16.24
N ARG A 503 -1.26 -0.51 16.24
CA ARG A 503 -0.06 0.24 15.80
C ARG A 503 -0.18 0.72 14.36
N VAL A 504 -0.64 -0.14 13.46
CA VAL A 504 -0.75 0.17 12.03
C VAL A 504 -1.74 1.30 11.79
N ILE A 505 -2.94 1.25 12.38
CA ILE A 505 -3.93 2.29 12.16
C ILE A 505 -3.52 3.63 12.78
N VAL A 506 -3.00 3.67 14.00
CA VAL A 506 -2.57 4.94 14.62
C VAL A 506 -1.38 5.55 13.88
N ASN A 507 -0.49 4.73 13.31
CA ASN A 507 0.59 5.22 12.44
C ASN A 507 0.04 5.87 11.16
N ARG A 508 -1.03 5.34 10.56
CA ARG A 508 -1.69 5.94 9.39
C ARG A 508 -2.37 7.26 9.75
N LEU A 509 -3.05 7.34 10.90
CA LEU A 509 -3.62 8.60 11.39
C LEU A 509 -2.51 9.65 11.56
N TRP A 510 -1.41 9.29 12.21
CA TRP A 510 -0.25 10.15 12.36
C TRP A 510 0.32 10.60 11.01
N GLN A 511 0.49 9.67 10.06
CA GLN A 511 0.98 9.95 8.72
C GLN A 511 0.12 10.99 7.99
N HIS A 512 -1.19 10.87 8.05
CA HIS A 512 -2.08 11.82 7.36
C HIS A 512 -2.07 13.20 7.99
N HIS A 513 -1.83 13.31 9.29
CA HIS A 513 -1.63 14.59 9.95
C HIS A 513 -0.27 15.19 9.67
N PHE A 514 0.83 14.43 9.75
CA PHE A 514 2.19 14.96 9.67
C PHE A 514 2.87 14.78 8.30
N GLY A 515 2.20 14.14 7.33
CA GLY A 515 2.77 13.81 6.03
C GLY A 515 3.68 12.58 6.04
N ARG A 516 4.08 12.11 7.23
CA ARG A 516 4.95 10.96 7.44
C ARG A 516 4.56 10.20 8.70
N GLY A 517 4.54 8.87 8.64
CA GLY A 517 4.28 8.02 9.80
C GLY A 517 5.45 8.00 10.79
N ILE A 518 5.18 7.60 12.04
CA ILE A 518 6.18 7.24 13.03
C ILE A 518 7.02 6.07 12.49
N VAL A 519 6.37 5.12 11.81
CA VAL A 519 6.96 4.14 10.90
C VAL A 519 6.77 4.67 9.49
N THR A 520 7.86 4.97 8.80
CA THR A 520 7.83 5.62 7.47
C THR A 520 7.44 4.69 6.33
N THR A 521 7.41 3.40 6.57
CA THR A 521 6.91 2.36 5.65
C THR A 521 5.53 1.87 6.10
N PRO A 522 4.43 2.57 5.80
CA PRO A 522 3.11 2.29 6.38
C PRO A 522 2.52 0.94 5.98
N ASN A 523 3.04 0.32 4.92
CA ASN A 523 2.64 -1.00 4.42
C ASN A 523 3.62 -2.11 4.80
N ASP A 524 4.71 -1.78 5.52
CA ASP A 524 5.72 -2.75 5.96
C ASP A 524 6.21 -2.43 7.37
N PHE A 525 5.70 -3.18 8.34
CA PHE A 525 6.09 -3.22 9.74
C PHE A 525 6.95 -4.45 10.06
N GLY A 526 7.25 -5.26 9.04
CA GLY A 526 8.13 -6.42 9.10
C GLY A 526 9.61 -6.04 9.16
N SER A 527 10.45 -7.06 9.06
CA SER A 527 11.91 -6.93 9.24
C SER A 527 12.59 -6.04 8.20
N GLN A 528 11.97 -5.81 7.04
CA GLN A 528 12.46 -4.93 5.98
C GLN A 528 11.90 -3.52 6.07
N GLY A 529 10.83 -3.33 6.84
CA GLY A 529 10.24 -2.02 7.10
C GLY A 529 11.12 -1.12 7.97
N ALA A 530 10.80 0.16 7.96
CA ALA A 530 11.48 1.14 8.79
C ALA A 530 11.17 0.91 10.28
N ARG A 531 12.15 1.15 11.14
CA ARG A 531 11.90 1.17 12.57
C ARG A 531 11.17 2.45 12.98
N PRO A 532 10.29 2.42 13.99
CA PRO A 532 9.60 3.60 14.47
C PRO A 532 10.62 4.63 15.02
N THR A 533 10.42 5.90 14.67
CA THR A 533 11.24 7.01 15.21
C THR A 533 10.97 7.23 16.69
N HIS A 534 9.74 6.99 17.13
CA HIS A 534 9.25 7.15 18.49
C HIS A 534 8.47 5.89 18.92
N PRO A 535 9.17 4.79 19.27
CA PRO A 535 8.50 3.50 19.53
C PRO A 535 7.52 3.56 20.70
N LEU A 536 7.86 4.27 21.79
CA LEU A 536 6.98 4.42 22.95
C LEU A 536 5.73 5.26 22.62
N LEU A 537 5.86 6.29 21.79
CA LEU A 537 4.71 7.07 21.31
C LEU A 537 3.76 6.21 20.47
N LEU A 538 4.30 5.37 19.59
CA LEU A 538 3.51 4.47 18.77
C LEU A 538 2.71 3.49 19.63
N ASP A 539 3.35 2.89 20.62
CA ASP A 539 2.70 1.96 21.55
C ASP A 539 1.66 2.67 22.43
N TRP A 540 1.97 3.87 22.91
CA TRP A 540 1.02 4.66 23.68
C TRP A 540 -0.22 5.05 22.87
N LEU A 541 -0.04 5.52 21.62
CA LEU A 541 -1.18 5.82 20.75
C LEU A 541 -2.04 4.58 20.47
N ALA A 542 -1.42 3.42 20.28
CA ALA A 542 -2.13 2.16 20.13
C ALA A 542 -2.93 1.78 21.39
N GLN A 543 -2.35 2.00 22.58
CA GLN A 543 -3.04 1.82 23.86
C GLN A 543 -4.20 2.79 24.03
N GLN A 544 -4.02 4.07 23.64
CA GLN A 544 -5.12 5.05 23.68
C GLN A 544 -6.26 4.65 22.74
N LEU A 545 -5.97 4.15 21.54
CA LEU A 545 -7.00 3.66 20.63
C LEU A 545 -7.83 2.53 21.28
N ILE A 546 -7.18 1.56 21.90
CA ILE A 546 -7.84 0.47 22.61
C ILE A 546 -8.64 1.00 23.79
N HIS A 547 -8.07 1.93 24.58
CA HIS A 547 -8.73 2.59 25.71
C HIS A 547 -10.00 3.33 25.29
N TYR A 548 -9.99 4.01 24.14
CA TYR A 548 -11.16 4.67 23.54
C TYR A 548 -12.06 3.71 22.75
N ASN A 549 -12.03 2.41 23.07
CA ASN A 549 -12.84 1.39 22.41
C ASN A 549 -12.70 1.43 20.87
N TRP A 550 -11.49 1.52 20.40
CA TRP A 550 -11.13 1.54 18.97
C TRP A 550 -11.71 2.70 18.16
N ARG A 551 -12.19 3.78 18.79
CA ARG A 551 -12.70 4.97 18.11
C ARG A 551 -11.57 5.85 17.61
N LEU A 552 -11.68 6.31 16.36
CA LEU A 552 -10.61 7.08 15.72
C LEU A 552 -10.68 8.58 16.04
N LYS A 553 -11.88 9.15 16.18
CA LYS A 553 -12.04 10.58 16.47
C LYS A 553 -11.33 11.05 17.74
N PRO A 554 -11.35 10.30 18.87
CA PRO A 554 -10.55 10.66 20.04
C PRO A 554 -9.04 10.71 19.76
N ILE A 555 -8.50 9.82 18.90
CA ILE A 555 -7.09 9.83 18.55
C ILE A 555 -6.74 11.05 17.69
N HIS A 556 -7.59 11.41 16.73
CA HIS A 556 -7.45 12.67 15.99
C HIS A 556 -7.39 13.86 16.94
N LYS A 557 -8.33 13.94 17.89
CA LYS A 557 -8.39 15.00 18.89
C LYS A 557 -7.10 15.06 19.70
N LEU A 558 -6.60 13.92 20.21
CA LEU A 558 -5.33 13.86 20.96
C LEU A 558 -4.16 14.40 20.15
N ILE A 559 -4.03 13.99 18.88
CA ILE A 559 -2.95 14.43 17.98
C ILE A 559 -3.07 15.94 17.73
N MET A 560 -4.24 16.42 17.36
CA MET A 560 -4.44 17.81 16.94
C MET A 560 -4.34 18.82 18.10
N LEU A 561 -4.63 18.41 19.31
CA LEU A 561 -4.48 19.25 20.49
C LEU A 561 -3.04 19.31 21.04
N SER A 562 -2.12 18.45 20.55
CA SER A 562 -0.71 18.51 20.93
C SER A 562 -0.03 19.76 20.40
N ASN A 563 0.94 20.30 21.14
CA ASN A 563 1.80 21.36 20.62
C ASN A 563 2.66 20.88 19.46
N THR A 564 2.97 19.61 19.39
CA THR A 564 3.60 18.97 18.23
C THR A 564 2.83 19.20 16.93
N TYR A 565 1.50 19.08 16.94
CA TYR A 565 0.67 19.37 15.78
C TYR A 565 0.53 20.88 15.52
N ARG A 566 0.48 21.66 16.58
CA ARG A 566 0.24 23.11 16.52
C ARG A 566 1.46 23.94 16.17
N GLN A 567 2.66 23.35 16.10
CA GLN A 567 3.91 24.03 15.74
C GLN A 567 3.82 24.79 14.42
N SER A 568 4.60 25.88 14.30
CA SER A 568 4.86 26.56 13.04
C SER A 568 5.76 25.74 12.11
N SER A 569 5.77 26.09 10.83
CA SER A 569 6.63 25.51 9.80
C SER A 569 7.95 26.26 9.63
N ASP A 570 8.23 27.25 10.46
CA ASP A 570 9.42 28.12 10.35
C ASP A 570 10.71 27.29 10.25
N PHE A 571 11.54 27.71 9.31
CA PHE A 571 12.83 27.09 9.06
C PHE A 571 13.92 27.65 9.97
N ASP A 572 14.73 26.78 10.54
CA ASP A 572 15.91 27.14 11.33
C ASP A 572 17.12 26.31 10.88
N GLN A 573 18.16 26.98 10.38
CA GLN A 573 19.32 26.34 9.79
C GLN A 573 20.13 25.50 10.80
N ILE A 574 20.17 25.91 12.07
CA ILE A 574 20.92 25.20 13.09
C ILE A 574 20.22 23.88 13.44
N ARG A 575 18.90 23.94 13.61
CA ARG A 575 18.07 22.75 13.90
C ARG A 575 18.06 21.79 12.71
N GLU A 576 17.92 22.30 11.49
CA GLU A 576 18.00 21.52 10.24
C GLU A 576 19.34 20.80 10.11
N SER A 577 20.48 21.42 10.51
CA SER A 577 21.78 20.76 10.47
C SER A 577 21.90 19.55 11.40
N LYS A 578 21.10 19.50 12.48
CA LYS A 578 21.07 18.40 13.46
C LYS A 578 20.03 17.32 13.13
N ASP A 579 18.90 17.71 12.54
CA ASP A 579 17.83 16.81 12.11
C ASP A 579 17.30 17.23 10.73
N PRO A 580 18.05 16.96 9.65
CA PRO A 580 17.73 17.41 8.28
C PRO A 580 16.39 16.89 7.77
N ASP A 581 16.06 15.66 8.15
CA ASP A 581 14.82 15.01 7.76
C ASP A 581 13.64 15.34 8.67
N ASN A 582 13.81 16.23 9.65
CA ASN A 582 12.80 16.51 10.68
C ASN A 582 12.23 15.22 11.30
N ARG A 583 13.08 14.24 11.58
CA ARG A 583 12.69 12.91 12.08
C ARG A 583 12.06 12.99 13.46
N PHE A 584 12.42 13.99 14.24
CA PHE A 584 11.98 14.18 15.62
C PHE A 584 10.91 15.24 15.76
N PHE A 585 10.33 15.72 14.63
CA PHE A 585 9.20 16.65 14.61
C PHE A 585 9.46 17.96 15.33
N TRP A 586 10.65 18.57 15.15
CA TRP A 586 10.97 19.87 15.76
C TRP A 586 10.25 21.05 15.11
N ARG A 587 9.69 20.87 13.90
CA ARG A 587 8.80 21.82 13.19
C ARG A 587 7.69 21.12 12.46
N ARG A 588 6.70 21.86 12.02
CA ARG A 588 5.74 21.37 11.03
C ARG A 588 6.42 21.30 9.66
N THR A 589 6.22 20.23 8.91
CA THR A 589 6.69 20.13 7.53
C THR A 589 5.57 20.54 6.58
N PRO A 590 5.75 21.60 5.76
CA PRO A 590 4.79 21.94 4.72
C PRO A 590 4.60 20.79 3.75
N ARG A 591 3.36 20.56 3.32
CA ARG A 591 3.04 19.49 2.38
C ARG A 591 2.10 19.95 1.28
N ARG A 592 2.26 19.41 0.07
CA ARG A 592 1.33 19.63 -1.03
C ARG A 592 0.02 18.88 -0.75
N LEU A 593 -1.10 19.53 -1.05
CA LEU A 593 -2.42 18.91 -1.02
C LEU A 593 -2.53 17.81 -2.08
N GLU A 594 -3.38 16.83 -1.83
CA GLU A 594 -3.73 15.78 -2.76
C GLU A 594 -4.65 16.30 -3.86
N ALA A 595 -4.71 15.59 -4.98
CA ALA A 595 -5.49 15.97 -6.16
C ALA A 595 -6.95 16.32 -5.83
N GLU A 596 -7.58 15.48 -5.00
CA GLU A 596 -8.97 15.69 -4.57
C GLU A 596 -9.13 16.98 -3.77
N ALA A 597 -8.25 17.23 -2.82
CA ALA A 597 -8.31 18.43 -1.98
C ALA A 597 -8.05 19.71 -2.78
N ILE A 598 -7.13 19.66 -3.78
CA ILE A 598 -6.87 20.79 -4.68
C ILE A 598 -8.12 21.12 -5.49
N ARG A 599 -8.71 20.13 -6.18
CA ARG A 599 -9.91 20.35 -7.00
C ARG A 599 -11.11 20.77 -6.15
N ASP A 600 -11.31 20.12 -5.01
CA ASP A 600 -12.40 20.43 -4.10
C ASP A 600 -12.26 21.84 -3.53
N ALA A 601 -11.02 22.30 -3.22
CA ALA A 601 -10.76 23.68 -2.83
C ALA A 601 -11.11 24.68 -3.93
N MET A 602 -10.74 24.40 -5.19
CA MET A 602 -11.11 25.26 -6.34
C MET A 602 -12.64 25.38 -6.49
N LEU A 603 -13.38 24.27 -6.35
CA LEU A 603 -14.84 24.27 -6.42
C LEU A 603 -15.47 25.05 -5.26
N LEU A 604 -14.96 24.87 -4.04
CA LEU A 604 -15.51 25.57 -2.87
C LEU A 604 -15.26 27.07 -2.96
N VAL A 605 -14.04 27.48 -3.30
CA VAL A 605 -13.63 28.87 -3.43
C VAL A 605 -14.41 29.58 -4.55
N SER A 606 -14.63 28.89 -5.68
CA SER A 606 -15.46 29.41 -6.77
C SER A 606 -16.96 29.50 -6.44
N GLY A 607 -17.41 28.85 -5.36
CA GLY A 607 -18.83 28.80 -5.00
C GLY A 607 -19.67 27.81 -5.81
N LEU A 608 -19.04 26.98 -6.64
CA LEU A 608 -19.70 26.02 -7.52
C LEU A 608 -19.83 24.61 -6.91
N MET A 609 -19.31 24.39 -5.72
CA MET A 609 -19.33 23.06 -5.12
C MET A 609 -20.76 22.58 -4.83
N ASP A 610 -21.16 21.51 -5.47
CA ASP A 610 -22.33 20.72 -5.09
C ASP A 610 -21.98 19.83 -3.88
N LYS A 611 -22.70 20.03 -2.78
CA LYS A 611 -22.49 19.33 -1.51
C LYS A 611 -23.29 18.04 -1.39
N THR A 612 -23.92 17.58 -2.46
CA THR A 612 -24.69 16.32 -2.47
C THR A 612 -23.76 15.15 -2.16
N MET A 613 -24.07 14.43 -1.11
CA MET A 613 -23.33 13.26 -0.65
C MET A 613 -23.95 11.96 -1.17
N TYR A 614 -23.10 10.92 -1.24
CA TYR A 614 -23.50 9.55 -1.61
C TYR A 614 -23.94 9.36 -3.07
N GLY A 615 -24.29 8.12 -3.44
CA GLY A 615 -24.81 7.77 -4.75
C GLY A 615 -23.72 7.53 -5.80
N SER A 616 -24.13 7.19 -7.00
CA SER A 616 -23.24 6.84 -8.11
C SER A 616 -22.24 7.94 -8.45
N GLY A 617 -21.07 7.54 -8.91
CA GLY A 617 -20.05 8.43 -9.44
C GLY A 617 -20.26 8.76 -10.92
N THR A 618 -19.31 9.52 -11.47
CA THR A 618 -19.25 9.86 -12.91
C THR A 618 -17.79 9.99 -13.36
N LEU A 619 -17.54 9.77 -14.65
CA LEU A 619 -16.27 10.06 -15.31
C LEU A 619 -16.24 11.48 -15.90
N ASP A 620 -17.36 12.22 -15.86
CA ASP A 620 -17.42 13.59 -16.36
C ASP A 620 -16.51 14.53 -15.54
N PRO A 621 -15.42 15.06 -16.11
CA PRO A 621 -14.51 15.95 -15.41
C PRO A 621 -15.15 17.29 -14.98
N SER A 622 -16.29 17.67 -15.57
CA SER A 622 -17.03 18.89 -15.23
C SER A 622 -17.94 18.74 -14.01
N MET A 623 -18.02 17.56 -13.40
CA MET A 623 -18.81 17.30 -12.19
C MET A 623 -18.50 18.34 -11.10
N LEU A 624 -19.54 18.87 -10.47
CA LEU A 624 -19.39 19.89 -9.41
C LEU A 624 -19.37 19.32 -8.00
N ARG A 625 -19.69 18.05 -7.83
CA ARG A 625 -19.58 17.36 -6.53
C ARG A 625 -18.12 17.16 -6.11
N ARG A 626 -17.91 16.82 -4.86
CA ARG A 626 -16.59 16.47 -4.33
C ARG A 626 -15.92 15.35 -5.13
N SER A 627 -14.62 15.44 -5.25
CA SER A 627 -13.81 14.52 -6.07
C SER A 627 -13.88 13.06 -5.64
N ILE A 628 -14.25 12.76 -4.38
CA ILE A 628 -14.49 11.38 -3.92
C ILE A 628 -15.64 10.71 -4.69
N TYR A 629 -16.51 11.46 -5.34
CA TYR A 629 -17.62 10.96 -6.15
C TYR A 629 -17.28 10.81 -7.63
N PHE A 630 -16.03 10.97 -8.04
CA PHE A 630 -15.61 10.47 -9.34
C PHE A 630 -15.65 8.94 -9.37
N THR A 631 -16.12 8.40 -10.49
CA THR A 631 -15.98 6.97 -10.76
C THR A 631 -14.50 6.63 -10.89
N VAL A 632 -14.04 5.67 -10.11
CA VAL A 632 -12.67 5.19 -10.17
C VAL A 632 -12.59 4.06 -11.19
N LYS A 633 -12.27 4.39 -12.44
CA LYS A 633 -12.05 3.43 -13.52
C LYS A 633 -10.55 3.29 -13.77
N ARG A 634 -10.04 2.05 -13.67
CA ARG A 634 -8.58 1.80 -13.72
C ARG A 634 -7.96 2.15 -15.06
N SER A 635 -8.68 1.90 -16.15
CA SER A 635 -8.25 2.22 -17.52
C SER A 635 -8.45 3.69 -17.90
N GLU A 636 -9.26 4.45 -17.16
CA GLU A 636 -9.66 5.82 -17.52
C GLU A 636 -9.68 6.74 -16.30
N LEU A 637 -8.52 7.25 -15.93
CA LEU A 637 -8.39 8.20 -14.83
C LEU A 637 -8.72 9.62 -15.29
N ILE A 638 -9.38 10.39 -14.43
CA ILE A 638 -9.68 11.81 -14.66
C ILE A 638 -8.36 12.59 -14.88
N PRO A 639 -8.16 13.25 -16.03
CA PRO A 639 -6.86 13.84 -16.40
C PRO A 639 -6.28 14.81 -15.37
N MET A 640 -7.12 15.72 -14.82
CA MET A 640 -6.68 16.67 -13.80
C MET A 640 -6.20 15.95 -12.53
N MET A 641 -6.88 14.88 -12.12
CA MET A 641 -6.51 14.12 -10.94
C MET A 641 -5.16 13.41 -11.14
N LYS A 642 -4.94 12.84 -12.33
CA LYS A 642 -3.68 12.16 -12.69
C LYS A 642 -2.47 13.12 -12.66
N ILE A 643 -2.64 14.37 -13.10
CA ILE A 643 -1.58 15.41 -13.05
C ILE A 643 -1.11 15.65 -11.61
N PHE A 644 -1.99 15.52 -10.62
CA PHE A 644 -1.69 15.69 -9.20
C PHE A 644 -1.48 14.36 -8.46
N ASP A 645 -0.95 13.36 -9.14
CA ASP A 645 -0.53 12.06 -8.58
C ASP A 645 -1.68 11.20 -8.02
N TRP A 646 -2.89 11.28 -8.63
CA TRP A 646 -3.96 10.36 -8.28
C TRP A 646 -3.60 8.91 -8.67
N PRO A 647 -3.71 7.94 -7.76
CA PRO A 647 -3.22 6.59 -7.99
C PRO A 647 -4.12 5.77 -8.94
N GLU A 648 -3.53 4.77 -9.58
CA GLU A 648 -4.23 3.85 -10.51
C GLU A 648 -5.05 2.75 -9.80
N HIS A 649 -5.00 2.64 -8.48
CA HIS A 649 -5.77 1.68 -7.65
C HIS A 649 -5.60 0.19 -8.05
N LEU A 650 -4.42 -0.18 -8.52
CA LEU A 650 -4.08 -1.58 -8.84
C LEU A 650 -3.57 -2.36 -7.63
N VAL A 651 -2.90 -1.66 -6.72
CA VAL A 651 -2.31 -2.21 -5.48
C VAL A 651 -2.66 -1.35 -4.29
N SER A 652 -2.49 -1.88 -3.07
CA SER A 652 -2.66 -1.13 -1.82
C SER A 652 -1.65 -0.01 -1.69
N ILE A 653 -2.11 1.23 -1.55
CA ILE A 653 -1.30 2.42 -1.47
C ILE A 653 -1.30 2.96 -0.04
N GLY A 654 -0.22 2.74 0.68
CA GLY A 654 -0.05 3.22 2.06
C GLY A 654 0.43 4.66 2.15
N ALA A 655 1.12 5.14 1.10
CA ALA A 655 1.53 6.53 0.95
C ALA A 655 1.53 6.88 -0.54
N ARG A 656 0.94 8.00 -0.90
CA ARG A 656 0.98 8.50 -2.28
C ARG A 656 2.34 9.10 -2.59
N THR A 657 2.81 8.90 -3.81
CA THR A 657 3.92 9.68 -4.36
C THR A 657 3.50 11.13 -4.50
N ILE A 658 4.39 12.05 -4.18
CA ILE A 658 4.17 13.49 -4.36
C ILE A 658 5.24 13.99 -5.32
N THR A 659 4.82 14.45 -6.50
CA THR A 659 5.71 15.03 -7.50
C THR A 659 5.50 16.53 -7.62
N THR A 660 6.52 17.25 -8.10
CA THR A 660 6.40 18.66 -8.49
C THR A 660 6.82 18.77 -9.95
N THR A 661 5.84 18.96 -10.83
CA THR A 661 6.06 18.97 -12.29
C THR A 661 5.47 20.21 -12.94
N ALA A 662 6.04 20.63 -14.06
CA ALA A 662 5.57 21.79 -14.81
C ALA A 662 4.08 21.69 -15.24
N PRO A 663 3.55 20.52 -15.66
CA PRO A 663 2.12 20.37 -15.96
C PRO A 663 1.19 20.76 -14.81
N GLN A 664 1.59 20.57 -13.56
CA GLN A 664 0.79 20.95 -12.38
C GLN A 664 0.57 22.46 -12.29
N ALA A 665 1.59 23.27 -12.56
CA ALA A 665 1.45 24.73 -12.64
C ALA A 665 0.66 25.16 -13.88
N LEU A 666 0.93 24.55 -15.03
CA LEU A 666 0.29 24.90 -16.31
C LEU A 666 -1.21 24.60 -16.33
N VAL A 667 -1.68 23.62 -15.58
CA VAL A 667 -3.13 23.29 -15.55
C VAL A 667 -3.94 24.44 -14.94
N PHE A 668 -3.42 25.11 -13.92
CA PHE A 668 -4.09 26.27 -13.33
C PHE A 668 -4.14 27.46 -14.30
N MET A 669 -3.10 27.61 -15.13
CA MET A 669 -2.97 28.72 -16.06
C MET A 669 -3.79 28.53 -17.35
N ASN A 670 -3.83 27.30 -17.88
CA ASN A 670 -4.24 27.04 -19.26
C ASN A 670 -5.55 26.21 -19.37
N HIS A 671 -5.97 25.52 -18.32
CA HIS A 671 -7.15 24.66 -18.41
C HIS A 671 -8.45 25.49 -18.46
N PRO A 672 -9.33 25.26 -19.46
CA PRO A 672 -10.57 26.05 -19.61
C PRO A 672 -11.46 26.00 -18.37
N GLU A 673 -11.53 24.86 -17.69
CA GLU A 673 -12.27 24.70 -16.46
C GLU A 673 -11.72 25.59 -15.33
N GLY A 674 -10.38 25.69 -15.21
CA GLY A 674 -9.75 26.61 -14.26
C GLY A 674 -10.22 28.06 -14.48
N ARG A 675 -10.27 28.51 -15.74
CA ARG A 675 -10.76 29.85 -16.08
C ARG A 675 -12.25 30.03 -15.75
N ARG A 676 -13.07 29.00 -15.95
CA ARG A 676 -14.49 29.00 -15.56
C ARG A 676 -14.64 29.16 -14.05
N LEU A 677 -13.88 28.42 -13.27
CA LEU A 677 -13.89 28.50 -11.79
C LEU A 677 -13.46 29.89 -11.32
N CYS A 678 -12.41 30.48 -11.91
CA CYS A 678 -11.95 31.83 -11.57
C CYS A 678 -12.99 32.91 -11.88
N ARG A 679 -13.76 32.77 -12.96
CA ARG A 679 -14.87 33.69 -13.28
C ARG A 679 -15.97 33.65 -12.22
N ASN A 680 -16.34 32.47 -11.75
CA ASN A 680 -17.31 32.33 -10.67
C ASN A 680 -16.76 32.81 -9.32
N PHE A 681 -15.48 32.64 -9.06
CA PHE A 681 -14.82 33.17 -7.88
C PHE A 681 -14.87 34.70 -7.87
N GLU A 682 -14.56 35.34 -9.02
CA GLU A 682 -14.64 36.81 -9.16
C GLU A 682 -16.00 37.35 -8.81
N GLN A 683 -17.12 36.70 -9.22
CA GLN A 683 -18.49 37.12 -8.92
C GLN A 683 -18.83 37.13 -7.43
N ARG A 684 -18.06 36.41 -6.61
CA ARG A 684 -18.22 36.40 -5.15
C ARG A 684 -17.49 37.53 -4.44
N LEU A 685 -16.57 38.21 -5.13
CA LEU A 685 -15.76 39.26 -4.52
C LEU A 685 -16.48 40.59 -4.54
N PRO A 686 -16.29 41.44 -3.52
CA PRO A 686 -16.81 42.80 -3.50
C PRO A 686 -16.35 43.61 -4.74
N LYS A 687 -17.11 44.62 -5.13
CA LYS A 687 -16.72 45.46 -6.27
C LYS A 687 -15.56 46.42 -5.94
N GLU A 688 -15.48 46.86 -4.68
CA GLU A 688 -14.40 47.72 -4.20
C GLU A 688 -13.08 46.94 -4.22
N THR A 689 -12.01 47.53 -4.77
CA THR A 689 -10.75 46.84 -5.11
C THR A 689 -10.05 46.27 -3.87
N VAL A 690 -9.87 47.08 -2.83
CA VAL A 690 -9.13 46.63 -1.62
C VAL A 690 -9.91 45.56 -0.87
N ALA A 691 -11.24 45.72 -0.76
CA ALA A 691 -12.10 44.72 -0.17
C ALA A 691 -12.08 43.40 -0.98
N ALA A 692 -12.05 43.49 -2.32
CA ALA A 692 -11.95 42.33 -3.18
C ALA A 692 -10.62 41.58 -2.98
N ILE A 693 -9.52 42.30 -2.84
CA ILE A 693 -8.19 41.73 -2.55
C ILE A 693 -8.25 40.98 -1.20
N HIS A 694 -8.73 41.63 -0.15
CA HIS A 694 -8.83 41.02 1.17
C HIS A 694 -9.71 39.76 1.16
N GLN A 695 -10.90 39.81 0.56
CA GLN A 695 -11.78 38.65 0.45
C GLN A 695 -11.21 37.55 -0.42
N GLY A 696 -10.51 37.91 -1.51
CA GLY A 696 -9.81 36.93 -2.38
C GLY A 696 -8.78 36.11 -1.61
N TYR A 697 -7.94 36.78 -0.82
CA TYR A 697 -6.94 36.11 0.02
C TYR A 697 -7.58 35.26 1.11
N LEU A 698 -8.62 35.71 1.77
CA LEU A 698 -9.34 34.93 2.79
C LEU A 698 -9.97 33.69 2.21
N HIS A 699 -10.64 33.77 1.06
CA HIS A 699 -11.26 32.63 0.40
C HIS A 699 -10.22 31.60 -0.09
N ALA A 700 -9.16 32.06 -0.78
CA ALA A 700 -8.20 31.19 -1.42
C ALA A 700 -7.12 30.68 -0.46
N LEU A 701 -6.58 31.56 0.38
CA LEU A 701 -5.40 31.29 1.18
C LEU A 701 -5.67 31.15 2.68
N GLY A 702 -6.90 31.47 3.12
CA GLY A 702 -7.30 31.37 4.54
C GLY A 702 -6.72 32.44 5.46
N ARG A 703 -6.11 33.49 4.92
CA ARG A 703 -5.49 34.61 5.66
C ARG A 703 -5.70 35.94 4.95
N PRO A 704 -5.63 37.07 5.66
CA PRO A 704 -5.59 38.36 5.01
C PRO A 704 -4.27 38.56 4.23
N PRO A 705 -4.28 39.45 3.21
CA PRO A 705 -3.06 39.87 2.53
C PRO A 705 -2.18 40.75 3.42
N THR A 706 -0.88 40.70 3.24
CA THR A 706 0.04 41.70 3.79
C THR A 706 -0.11 43.05 3.05
N GLN A 707 0.39 44.13 3.63
CA GLN A 707 0.40 45.44 2.94
C GLN A 707 1.13 45.41 1.59
N SER A 708 2.24 44.66 1.50
CA SER A 708 3.00 44.46 0.27
C SER A 708 2.17 43.70 -0.78
N GLU A 709 1.44 42.67 -0.37
CA GLU A 709 0.55 41.90 -1.25
C GLU A 709 -0.61 42.74 -1.77
N VAL A 710 -1.19 43.61 -0.94
CA VAL A 710 -2.24 44.57 -1.38
C VAL A 710 -1.67 45.50 -2.46
N ALA A 711 -0.56 46.19 -2.19
CA ALA A 711 0.04 47.14 -3.14
C ALA A 711 0.44 46.46 -4.46
N SER A 712 1.02 45.24 -4.39
CA SER A 712 1.41 44.46 -5.58
C SER A 712 0.18 44.06 -6.39
N THR A 713 -0.91 43.64 -5.71
CA THR A 713 -2.16 43.24 -6.38
C THR A 713 -2.89 44.44 -7.01
N GLU A 714 -2.92 45.60 -6.37
CA GLU A 714 -3.49 46.84 -6.95
C GLU A 714 -2.74 47.22 -8.22
N SER A 715 -1.38 47.17 -8.20
CA SER A 715 -0.54 47.45 -9.38
C SER A 715 -0.84 46.42 -10.50
N PHE A 716 -0.93 45.14 -10.18
CA PHE A 716 -1.27 44.06 -11.13
C PHE A 716 -2.66 44.33 -11.77
N LEU A 717 -3.69 44.58 -10.98
CA LEU A 717 -5.05 44.86 -11.48
C LEU A 717 -5.06 46.08 -12.44
N SER A 718 -4.36 47.16 -12.08
CA SER A 718 -4.25 48.35 -12.91
C SER A 718 -3.58 48.05 -14.25
N GLN A 719 -2.49 47.29 -14.24
CA GLN A 719 -1.74 46.88 -15.46
C GLN A 719 -2.62 45.96 -16.35
N GLN A 720 -3.27 44.96 -15.79
CA GLN A 720 -4.17 44.06 -16.54
C GLN A 720 -5.37 44.81 -17.13
N THR A 721 -6.02 45.68 -16.37
CA THR A 721 -7.11 46.53 -16.89
C THR A 721 -6.64 47.36 -18.07
N THR A 722 -5.45 48.00 -17.97
CA THR A 722 -4.88 48.80 -19.05
C THR A 722 -4.56 47.94 -20.30
N LEU A 723 -4.02 46.74 -20.11
CA LEU A 723 -3.77 45.78 -21.19
C LEU A 723 -5.05 45.39 -21.91
N TYR A 724 -6.11 45.04 -21.17
CA TYR A 724 -7.42 44.64 -21.74
C TYR A 724 -8.10 45.79 -22.47
N ARG A 725 -7.97 47.05 -21.97
CA ARG A 725 -8.44 48.22 -22.68
C ARG A 725 -7.71 48.42 -24.00
N THR A 726 -6.38 48.25 -24.01
CA THR A 726 -5.55 48.33 -25.24
C THR A 726 -5.94 47.25 -26.24
N LEU A 727 -6.24 46.05 -25.78
CA LEU A 727 -6.73 44.92 -26.59
C LEU A 727 -8.20 45.02 -26.98
N GLN A 728 -8.88 46.15 -26.65
CA GLN A 728 -10.29 46.38 -26.94
C GLN A 728 -11.24 45.29 -26.46
N GLN A 729 -10.89 44.63 -25.34
CA GLN A 729 -11.74 43.60 -24.74
C GLN A 729 -12.96 44.27 -24.07
N SER A 730 -14.09 43.54 -24.10
CA SER A 730 -15.28 43.90 -23.32
C SER A 730 -15.00 43.69 -21.84
N ASP A 731 -15.39 44.64 -20.98
CA ASP A 731 -15.28 44.59 -19.53
C ASP A 731 -13.83 44.31 -19.00
N PRO A 732 -12.88 45.22 -19.27
CA PRO A 732 -11.48 45.06 -18.87
C PRO A 732 -11.27 44.91 -17.36
N ASP A 733 -12.07 45.54 -16.54
CA ASP A 733 -11.94 45.50 -15.08
C ASP A 733 -12.31 44.11 -14.54
N THR A 734 -13.40 43.52 -15.01
CA THR A 734 -13.79 42.17 -14.64
C THR A 734 -12.75 41.12 -15.14
N LEU A 735 -12.21 41.30 -16.34
CA LEU A 735 -11.16 40.38 -16.86
C LEU A 735 -9.90 40.44 -16.01
N ALA A 736 -9.47 41.63 -15.59
CA ALA A 736 -8.30 41.77 -14.70
C ALA A 736 -8.55 41.12 -13.33
N ARG A 737 -9.76 41.20 -12.78
CA ARG A 737 -10.16 40.56 -11.53
C ARG A 737 -10.22 39.01 -11.66
N ILE A 738 -10.64 38.51 -12.82
CA ILE A 738 -10.57 37.05 -13.11
C ILE A 738 -9.11 36.58 -13.13
N ASP A 739 -8.20 37.38 -13.70
CA ASP A 739 -6.76 37.07 -13.69
C ASP A 739 -6.19 37.06 -12.27
N PHE A 740 -6.64 38.00 -11.42
CA PHE A 740 -6.28 38.00 -10.00
C PHE A 740 -6.76 36.71 -9.29
N CYS A 741 -7.99 36.26 -9.52
CA CYS A 741 -8.51 35.02 -8.97
C CYS A 741 -7.70 33.82 -9.45
N GLN A 742 -7.27 33.82 -10.73
CA GLN A 742 -6.43 32.79 -11.30
C GLN A 742 -5.02 32.80 -10.68
N ALA A 743 -4.45 33.98 -10.46
CA ALA A 743 -3.17 34.12 -9.79
C ALA A 743 -3.22 33.55 -8.36
N LEU A 744 -4.27 33.85 -7.58
CA LEU A 744 -4.45 33.28 -6.24
C LEU A 744 -4.50 31.76 -6.24
N MET A 745 -5.29 31.15 -7.14
CA MET A 745 -5.41 29.69 -7.23
C MET A 745 -4.12 29.02 -7.75
N SER A 746 -3.23 29.79 -8.42
CA SER A 746 -1.95 29.31 -8.93
C SER A 746 -0.79 29.46 -7.93
N MET A 747 -1.00 30.11 -6.80
CA MET A 747 0.01 30.29 -5.77
C MET A 747 0.34 28.97 -5.06
N ASN A 748 1.60 28.77 -4.68
CA ASN A 748 1.98 27.67 -3.81
C ASN A 748 1.15 27.62 -2.50
N ALA A 749 0.86 28.79 -1.91
CA ALA A 749 0.04 28.90 -0.71
C ALA A 749 -1.39 28.36 -0.88
N PHE A 750 -1.90 28.21 -2.11
CA PHE A 750 -3.19 27.57 -2.39
C PHE A 750 -3.09 26.05 -2.31
N ILE A 751 -2.02 25.46 -2.85
CA ILE A 751 -1.86 24.01 -3.00
C ILE A 751 -0.99 23.35 -1.91
N TYR A 752 -0.37 24.14 -1.04
CA TYR A 752 0.39 23.67 0.12
C TYR A 752 -0.30 24.06 1.42
N ILE A 753 -0.14 23.23 2.41
CA ILE A 753 -0.49 23.50 3.81
C ILE A 753 0.74 23.36 4.69
N ASP A 754 0.82 24.23 5.68
CA ASP A 754 1.89 24.24 6.68
C ASP A 754 1.65 23.24 7.80
#